data_bf356d6ea40b9d6eb95a040419ff2155
#
_entry.id   bf356d6ea40b9d6eb95a040419ff2155
#
_cell.length_a   1.000
_cell.length_b   1.000
_cell.length_c   1.000
_cell.angle_alpha   90.00
_cell.angle_beta   90.00
_cell.angle_gamma   90.00
#
_symmetry.space_group_name_H-M   'P 1'
#
loop_
_entity.id
_entity.type
_entity.pdbx_description
1 polymer ?
#
loop_
_entity_poly.entity_id
_entity_poly.type
_entity_poly.pdbx_seq_one_letter_code
_entity_poly.pdbx_strand_id
1 'polypeptide(L)'
;MFKKILLLPLCILCAFQIAAQNNKDRKKTRTTRVSKAPVIDGVLNDIAWKNAKILSDFVIFRPDNGTLVSSEYQTFVKVIYDDNAVYISAEMRDPDPENIPQEFAVRDNFSQADFFLVTINPNDDGQNPFEFIVQATGNQGDSKVSNGNEDFNWSAVWKSAAKITATGWNVEIKLPYRAIRFANQPIQSWGFNFQRRLEKLNEQHAWTHIDNTIGSWTQYDGLIEGFNNITPPTRLNLYPYASATATSFDGKSNFDYSVGMDLKYGLTDNFTLDATLIPDFSQVGFDNVELNLGPFEQQFSEQRQFFSEGTELFNKGDLFYSRRIGAAPIDQFNVSSNLIQEANFDVNGTRVTEEIIAYPQKVTMLNAVKISGRTKKGLGIGFFNAVTENTSASIKTTAEQINGATTTSNRKEVINPFSNYNIMVLDQQFNQNSTITLINTNVTRDGRFRDANVTALDWHVETKDSKYNIDGSFGMSNISDDVNNPNTGYTFDNSFGYNSGHWNWKVGYNFENKDYNPNDFGILFSNNQQTAYASAGWRTLQPTKRFNRYRFNFYNQVNFQHFSGAFTGYNAGLNTSAQTKDRFSFGGNLNYGSENRDYFEPRQGSTSGIYFKRPERMNINGWISTNSQKKLALNTNTYFTNYTNHPQKKYGMSISPSYRFTNQFSLQYRINYNKTQNDQGYVSENDNKVIFGQRDRKSYTNTISGTYNFSTDASLSLSFRHYWSAVAYNGYYNLNKDGSLAENTEYTGDDVNFNSWNLDLNYFWQFAPGSQLIVFYRNSIFNANDKSGIGFYENLENLFQQPQQHTLSVRFVYFIDYGAIKNIF
;
A
#
# COMPACT_ATOMS: atom_id res chain seq x y z
N MET A 1 -34.85 -16.41 -15.40
CA MET A 1 -34.72 -15.72 -14.13
C MET A 1 -33.75 -14.50 -14.23
N PHE A 2 -32.73 -14.54 -15.04
CA PHE A 2 -31.74 -13.45 -15.25
C PHE A 2 -32.31 -12.10 -15.75
N LYS A 3 -33.34 -12.08 -16.58
CA LYS A 3 -33.93 -10.81 -17.09
C LYS A 3 -34.64 -9.95 -16.03
N LYS A 4 -35.03 -10.52 -14.88
CA LYS A 4 -35.70 -9.76 -13.79
C LYS A 4 -34.71 -9.19 -12.77
N ILE A 5 -33.49 -9.73 -12.69
CA ILE A 5 -32.45 -9.27 -11.76
C ILE A 5 -31.75 -8.02 -12.30
N LEU A 6 -31.63 -7.85 -13.62
CA LEU A 6 -31.02 -6.68 -14.24
C LEU A 6 -31.89 -5.40 -14.18
N LEU A 7 -33.20 -5.53 -14.00
CA LEU A 7 -34.13 -4.40 -13.92
C LEU A 7 -34.18 -3.75 -12.53
N LEU A 8 -33.83 -4.47 -11.48
CA LEU A 8 -33.87 -3.93 -10.11
C LEU A 8 -32.81 -2.83 -9.87
N PRO A 9 -31.52 -2.97 -10.28
CA PRO A 9 -30.55 -1.88 -10.14
C PRO A 9 -30.83 -0.69 -11.07
N LEU A 10 -31.46 -0.91 -12.23
CA LEU A 10 -31.82 0.18 -13.15
C LEU A 10 -32.98 1.03 -12.59
N CYS A 11 -33.96 0.43 -11.92
CA CYS A 11 -35.06 1.14 -11.25
C CYS A 11 -34.59 1.91 -10.00
N ILE A 12 -33.56 1.41 -9.28
CA ILE A 12 -32.98 2.09 -8.13
C ILE A 12 -32.19 3.31 -8.59
N LEU A 13 -31.46 3.24 -9.70
CA LEU A 13 -30.74 4.39 -10.31
C LEU A 13 -31.69 5.53 -10.72
N CYS A 14 -32.91 5.25 -11.15
CA CYS A 14 -33.89 6.28 -11.49
C CYS A 14 -34.53 6.96 -10.27
N ALA A 15 -34.54 6.33 -9.10
CA ALA A 15 -35.16 6.88 -7.88
C ALA A 15 -34.29 7.92 -7.15
N PHE A 16 -33.00 8.01 -7.48
CA PHE A 16 -32.04 8.91 -6.80
C PHE A 16 -31.98 10.35 -7.37
N GLN A 17 -32.86 10.73 -8.29
CA GLN A 17 -32.79 12.06 -8.91
C GLN A 17 -33.41 13.22 -8.10
N ILE A 18 -33.87 13.05 -6.88
CA ILE A 18 -34.57 14.10 -6.15
C ILE A 18 -33.86 14.45 -4.85
N ALA A 19 -33.07 15.50 -4.87
CA ALA A 19 -32.84 16.58 -3.91
C ALA A 19 -31.49 17.25 -4.16
N ALA A 20 -31.50 18.40 -4.80
CA ALA A 20 -30.32 19.26 -4.87
C ALA A 20 -30.11 19.91 -3.50
N GLN A 21 -29.05 19.56 -2.78
CA GLN A 21 -28.61 20.33 -1.65
C GLN A 21 -27.97 21.63 -2.18
N ASN A 22 -28.59 22.75 -1.85
CA ASN A 22 -28.05 24.08 -2.12
C ASN A 22 -26.73 24.24 -1.33
N ASN A 23 -25.61 24.42 -2.05
CA ASN A 23 -24.29 24.78 -1.55
C ASN A 23 -24.31 26.25 -1.02
N LYS A 24 -25.17 26.56 -0.02
CA LYS A 24 -25.49 27.95 0.39
C LYS A 24 -24.44 28.63 1.24
N ASP A 25 -23.52 27.91 1.86
CA ASP A 25 -22.61 28.47 2.89
C ASP A 25 -21.12 28.29 2.58
N ARG A 26 -20.77 28.01 1.33
CA ARG A 26 -19.38 27.88 0.92
C ARG A 26 -18.66 29.23 0.99
N LYS A 27 -17.56 29.33 1.75
CA LYS A 27 -16.73 30.56 1.78
C LYS A 27 -16.23 30.89 0.39
N LYS A 28 -16.35 32.16 -0.04
CA LYS A 28 -15.89 32.67 -1.34
C LYS A 28 -15.01 33.88 -1.14
N THR A 29 -13.96 33.94 -1.95
CA THR A 29 -13.06 35.10 -1.96
C THR A 29 -12.41 35.27 -3.34
N ARG A 30 -11.66 36.38 -3.52
CA ARG A 30 -10.88 36.64 -4.72
C ARG A 30 -9.41 36.75 -4.40
N THR A 31 -8.59 36.20 -5.28
CA THR A 31 -7.14 36.39 -5.25
C THR A 31 -6.71 37.66 -5.98
N THR A 32 -5.48 38.08 -5.74
CA THR A 32 -4.87 39.29 -6.32
C THR A 32 -3.68 38.93 -7.18
N ARG A 33 -3.63 39.44 -8.41
CA ARG A 33 -2.44 39.32 -9.27
C ARG A 33 -1.36 40.30 -8.81
N VAL A 34 -0.12 39.83 -8.75
CA VAL A 34 1.05 40.64 -8.40
C VAL A 34 2.02 40.73 -9.59
N SER A 35 2.71 41.87 -9.69
CA SER A 35 3.73 42.12 -10.73
C SER A 35 5.13 41.64 -10.30
N LYS A 36 5.38 41.53 -9.01
CA LYS A 36 6.62 41.05 -8.41
C LYS A 36 6.32 39.96 -7.40
N ALA A 37 6.92 38.80 -7.62
CA ALA A 37 6.81 37.66 -6.71
C ALA A 37 7.39 37.97 -5.31
N PRO A 38 6.81 37.43 -4.23
CA PRO A 38 7.42 37.52 -2.90
C PRO A 38 8.69 36.65 -2.82
N VAL A 39 9.59 37.00 -1.91
CA VAL A 39 10.73 36.18 -1.52
C VAL A 39 10.22 35.12 -0.57
N ILE A 40 10.51 33.85 -0.84
CA ILE A 40 10.06 32.74 -0.01
C ILE A 40 11.15 32.48 1.06
N ASP A 41 11.02 33.14 2.20
CA ASP A 41 12.00 33.09 3.32
C ASP A 41 11.32 32.98 4.72
N GLY A 42 9.98 32.90 4.77
CA GLY A 42 9.20 32.82 6.00
C GLY A 42 8.98 34.14 6.70
N VAL A 43 9.31 35.28 6.06
CA VAL A 43 9.12 36.63 6.60
C VAL A 43 8.09 37.39 5.79
N LEU A 44 6.89 37.62 6.33
CA LEU A 44 5.71 38.15 5.62
C LEU A 44 5.78 39.70 5.42
N ASN A 45 6.94 40.25 5.11
CA ASN A 45 7.15 41.72 4.96
C ASN A 45 7.16 42.20 3.50
N ASP A 46 7.06 41.29 2.52
CA ASP A 46 7.04 41.68 1.13
C ASP A 46 5.85 42.53 0.74
N ILE A 47 6.09 43.52 -0.15
CA ILE A 47 5.06 44.42 -0.70
C ILE A 47 3.94 43.63 -1.39
N ALA A 48 4.29 42.46 -1.98
CA ALA A 48 3.33 41.57 -2.63
C ALA A 48 2.15 41.17 -1.71
N TRP A 49 2.38 41.02 -0.42
CA TRP A 49 1.35 40.64 0.55
C TRP A 49 0.46 41.81 1.04
N LYS A 50 0.85 43.07 0.75
CA LYS A 50 0.22 44.25 1.36
C LYS A 50 -1.27 44.40 0.99
N ASN A 51 -1.62 44.14 -0.27
CA ASN A 51 -2.96 44.32 -0.80
C ASN A 51 -3.75 43.00 -0.91
N ALA A 52 -3.18 41.89 -0.46
CA ALA A 52 -3.83 40.60 -0.50
C ALA A 52 -4.93 40.51 0.58
N LYS A 53 -6.08 39.97 0.20
CA LYS A 53 -7.18 39.74 1.13
C LYS A 53 -6.77 38.72 2.18
N ILE A 54 -7.08 39.02 3.44
CA ILE A 54 -6.84 38.11 4.56
C ILE A 54 -8.02 37.14 4.66
N LEU A 55 -7.69 35.85 4.75
CA LEU A 55 -8.62 34.77 5.04
C LEU A 55 -8.42 34.38 6.49
N SER A 56 -9.50 34.41 7.26
CA SER A 56 -9.54 34.13 8.69
C SER A 56 -10.77 33.28 9.06
N ASP A 57 -11.16 33.28 10.30
CA ASP A 57 -12.35 32.62 10.83
C ASP A 57 -12.28 31.11 10.67
N PHE A 58 -11.12 30.54 11.06
CA PHE A 58 -10.92 29.11 11.12
C PHE A 58 -11.78 28.48 12.21
N VAL A 59 -12.19 27.24 11.97
CA VAL A 59 -12.95 26.43 12.92
C VAL A 59 -12.19 25.14 13.25
N ILE A 60 -12.36 24.65 14.47
CA ILE A 60 -11.84 23.35 14.90
C ILE A 60 -12.74 22.27 14.28
N PHE A 61 -12.18 21.34 13.52
CA PHE A 61 -12.91 20.19 12.99
C PHE A 61 -12.47 18.86 13.61
N ARG A 62 -11.35 18.84 14.32
CA ARG A 62 -10.86 17.70 15.12
C ARG A 62 -10.15 18.21 16.37
N PRO A 63 -10.40 17.64 17.56
CA PRO A 63 -11.33 16.54 17.88
C PRO A 63 -12.80 16.99 17.96
N ASP A 64 -13.07 18.28 17.91
CA ASP A 64 -14.40 18.89 17.87
C ASP A 64 -14.90 18.96 16.40
N ASN A 65 -16.12 19.42 16.17
CA ASN A 65 -16.74 19.52 14.86
C ASN A 65 -17.44 20.86 14.66
N GLY A 66 -16.66 21.92 14.37
CA GLY A 66 -17.15 23.24 13.99
C GLY A 66 -17.08 24.32 15.06
N THR A 67 -16.41 24.10 16.20
CA THR A 67 -16.17 25.13 17.21
C THR A 67 -15.20 26.19 16.69
N LEU A 68 -15.47 27.47 16.97
CA LEU A 68 -14.58 28.56 16.58
C LEU A 68 -13.23 28.47 17.30
N VAL A 69 -12.17 28.76 16.54
CA VAL A 69 -10.82 28.85 17.10
C VAL A 69 -10.68 30.04 18.01
N SER A 70 -10.05 29.85 19.16
CA SER A 70 -9.82 30.95 20.13
C SER A 70 -8.94 32.07 19.52
N SER A 71 -9.09 33.30 20.04
CA SER A 71 -8.35 34.47 19.54
C SER A 71 -6.82 34.32 19.60
N GLU A 72 -6.33 33.51 20.53
CA GLU A 72 -4.89 33.27 20.76
C GLU A 72 -4.25 32.38 19.69
N TYR A 73 -5.05 31.53 19.02
CA TYR A 73 -4.59 30.55 18.02
C TYR A 73 -5.08 30.83 16.60
N GLN A 74 -5.46 32.09 16.32
CA GLN A 74 -5.94 32.52 15.01
C GLN A 74 -4.91 32.26 13.92
N THR A 75 -5.41 31.92 12.72
CA THR A 75 -4.63 31.75 11.50
C THR A 75 -5.11 32.78 10.47
N PHE A 76 -4.15 33.46 9.82
CA PHE A 76 -4.39 34.44 8.77
C PHE A 76 -3.69 34.01 7.50
N VAL A 77 -4.46 33.76 6.44
CA VAL A 77 -3.92 33.29 5.15
C VAL A 77 -4.12 34.35 4.10
N LYS A 78 -3.15 34.49 3.20
CA LYS A 78 -3.25 35.31 1.99
C LYS A 78 -2.88 34.49 0.78
N VAL A 79 -3.58 34.69 -0.33
CA VAL A 79 -3.34 34.03 -1.63
C VAL A 79 -3.19 35.09 -2.70
N ILE A 80 -2.06 35.05 -3.40
CA ILE A 80 -1.76 35.91 -4.57
C ILE A 80 -1.19 35.07 -5.71
N TYR A 81 -1.12 35.57 -6.90
CA TYR A 81 -0.59 34.87 -8.04
C TYR A 81 0.10 35.80 -9.05
N ASP A 82 0.96 35.23 -9.87
CA ASP A 82 1.53 35.87 -11.05
C ASP A 82 1.39 34.95 -12.29
N ASP A 83 2.16 35.16 -13.32
CA ASP A 83 2.14 34.35 -14.54
C ASP A 83 2.76 32.94 -14.36
N ASN A 84 3.49 32.69 -13.27
CA ASN A 84 4.30 31.49 -13.08
C ASN A 84 3.82 30.60 -11.92
N ALA A 85 3.17 31.19 -10.92
CA ALA A 85 2.88 30.47 -9.68
C ALA A 85 1.70 31.08 -8.89
N VAL A 86 1.15 30.29 -7.99
CA VAL A 86 0.35 30.74 -6.86
C VAL A 86 1.27 30.85 -5.65
N TYR A 87 1.09 31.93 -4.90
CA TYR A 87 1.82 32.19 -3.64
C TYR A 87 0.83 32.23 -2.50
N ILE A 88 1.19 31.57 -1.41
CA ILE A 88 0.36 31.49 -0.22
C ILE A 88 1.23 31.85 0.98
N SER A 89 0.73 32.75 1.83
CA SER A 89 1.33 33.04 3.12
C SER A 89 0.34 32.71 4.23
N ALA A 90 0.85 32.22 5.35
CA ALA A 90 0.07 32.01 6.56
C ALA A 90 0.82 32.52 7.78
N GLU A 91 0.13 33.36 8.59
CA GLU A 91 0.53 33.74 9.94
C GLU A 91 -0.31 32.92 10.92
N MET A 92 0.33 32.13 11.75
CA MET A 92 -0.31 31.26 12.73
C MET A 92 0.08 31.67 14.12
N ARG A 93 -0.85 32.34 14.82
CA ARG A 93 -0.65 32.83 16.20
C ARG A 93 -0.55 31.68 17.18
N ASP A 94 0.31 31.84 18.14
CA ASP A 94 0.50 30.95 19.27
C ASP A 94 1.00 31.76 20.48
N PRO A 95 0.34 31.70 21.64
CA PRO A 95 0.75 32.47 22.81
C PRO A 95 2.04 31.93 23.46
N ASP A 96 2.50 30.75 23.05
CA ASP A 96 3.67 30.08 23.58
C ASP A 96 4.53 29.52 22.44
N PRO A 97 5.18 30.38 21.62
CA PRO A 97 5.91 29.96 20.42
C PRO A 97 7.16 29.13 20.70
N GLU A 98 7.78 29.31 21.87
CA GLU A 98 8.99 28.58 22.27
C GLU A 98 8.74 27.08 22.46
N ASN A 99 7.48 26.70 22.77
CA ASN A 99 7.05 25.33 22.96
C ASN A 99 6.27 24.75 21.76
N ILE A 100 6.36 25.35 20.57
CA ILE A 100 5.85 24.74 19.34
C ILE A 100 6.68 23.48 19.05
N PRO A 101 6.05 22.30 18.90
CA PRO A 101 6.76 21.07 18.61
C PRO A 101 7.49 21.14 17.27
N GLN A 102 8.76 20.75 17.23
CA GLN A 102 9.67 20.89 16.09
C GLN A 102 10.46 19.60 15.84
N GLU A 103 9.82 18.46 15.82
CA GLU A 103 10.45 17.22 15.41
C GLU A 103 10.62 17.18 13.88
N PHE A 104 11.85 16.90 13.40
CA PHE A 104 12.11 16.78 11.98
C PHE A 104 11.58 15.45 11.43
N ALA A 105 11.18 15.46 10.17
CA ALA A 105 10.86 14.26 9.40
C ALA A 105 11.55 14.31 8.03
N VAL A 106 11.62 13.19 7.33
CA VAL A 106 11.90 13.21 5.89
C VAL A 106 10.66 13.72 5.15
N ARG A 107 10.86 14.21 3.91
CA ARG A 107 9.77 14.64 3.04
C ARG A 107 8.66 13.59 2.98
N ASP A 108 7.40 14.03 2.92
CA ASP A 108 6.17 13.21 2.85
C ASP A 108 5.90 12.36 4.09
N ASN A 109 6.66 12.58 5.18
CA ASN A 109 6.41 11.99 6.48
C ASN A 109 6.06 13.06 7.52
N PHE A 110 5.18 12.68 8.46
CA PHE A 110 4.73 13.57 9.53
C PHE A 110 5.39 13.20 10.84
N SER A 111 5.94 14.21 11.50
CA SER A 111 6.53 14.13 12.84
C SER A 111 5.60 14.74 13.88
N GLN A 112 6.07 14.80 15.13
CA GLN A 112 5.41 15.57 16.21
C GLN A 112 5.77 17.04 16.04
N ALA A 113 5.21 17.68 15.03
CA ALA A 113 5.38 19.10 14.72
C ALA A 113 4.06 19.70 14.24
N ASP A 114 3.84 20.99 14.56
CA ASP A 114 2.74 21.75 13.97
C ASP A 114 2.91 21.76 12.44
N PHE A 115 1.80 21.76 11.69
CA PHE A 115 1.84 21.90 10.25
C PHE A 115 0.73 22.83 9.73
N PHE A 116 1.01 23.40 8.57
CA PHE A 116 0.05 24.11 7.72
C PHE A 116 -0.13 23.31 6.43
N LEU A 117 -1.39 23.07 6.06
CA LEU A 117 -1.78 22.31 4.89
C LEU A 117 -2.62 23.18 3.97
N VAL A 118 -2.34 23.13 2.70
CA VAL A 118 -3.10 23.77 1.62
C VAL A 118 -3.68 22.69 0.73
N THR A 119 -5.00 22.66 0.66
CA THR A 119 -5.73 21.86 -0.33
C THR A 119 -6.06 22.73 -1.54
N ILE A 120 -5.74 22.28 -2.74
CA ILE A 120 -6.05 22.95 -4.00
C ILE A 120 -6.77 22.00 -4.94
N ASN A 121 -7.96 22.37 -5.36
CA ASN A 121 -8.77 21.64 -6.34
C ASN A 121 -9.10 22.53 -7.55
N PRO A 122 -8.26 22.55 -8.59
CA PRO A 122 -8.45 23.42 -9.74
C PRO A 122 -9.69 23.10 -10.58
N ASN A 123 -10.19 21.86 -10.50
CA ASN A 123 -11.40 21.44 -11.20
C ASN A 123 -12.68 21.67 -10.36
N ASP A 124 -12.54 21.96 -9.08
CA ASP A 124 -13.64 22.12 -8.13
C ASP A 124 -14.61 20.93 -8.13
N ASP A 125 -14.06 19.71 -8.28
CA ASP A 125 -14.84 18.48 -8.43
C ASP A 125 -15.18 17.79 -7.08
N GLY A 126 -14.60 18.31 -5.97
CA GLY A 126 -14.81 17.77 -4.62
C GLY A 126 -14.18 16.41 -4.35
N GLN A 127 -13.35 15.88 -5.25
CA GLN A 127 -12.82 14.51 -5.13
C GLN A 127 -11.31 14.40 -5.32
N ASN A 128 -10.68 15.26 -6.15
CA ASN A 128 -9.30 15.07 -6.58
C ASN A 128 -8.40 16.30 -6.32
N PRO A 129 -8.33 16.83 -5.09
CA PRO A 129 -7.44 17.94 -4.79
C PRO A 129 -5.98 17.49 -4.74
N PHE A 130 -5.09 18.50 -4.80
CA PHE A 130 -3.70 18.40 -4.41
C PHE A 130 -3.51 18.97 -3.02
N GLU A 131 -2.64 18.37 -2.23
CA GLU A 131 -2.25 18.89 -0.92
C GLU A 131 -0.78 19.26 -0.90
N PHE A 132 -0.50 20.35 -0.20
CA PHE A 132 0.85 20.86 0.04
C PHE A 132 0.97 21.20 1.52
N ILE A 133 1.91 20.58 2.18
CA ILE A 133 2.04 20.60 3.65
C ILE A 133 3.41 21.15 4.02
N VAL A 134 3.43 22.07 4.97
CA VAL A 134 4.66 22.59 5.54
C VAL A 134 4.60 22.45 7.05
N GLN A 135 5.56 21.74 7.62
CA GLN A 135 5.70 21.66 9.08
C GLN A 135 6.42 22.90 9.64
N ALA A 136 6.23 23.19 10.91
CA ALA A 136 6.92 24.31 11.59
C ALA A 136 8.45 24.21 11.55
N THR A 137 8.99 23.03 11.29
CA THR A 137 10.41 22.74 11.03
C THR A 137 10.87 23.10 9.62
N GLY A 138 9.95 23.40 8.70
CA GLY A 138 10.21 23.61 7.27
C GLY A 138 10.14 22.34 6.42
N ASN A 139 9.93 21.15 6.99
CA ASN A 139 9.74 19.93 6.25
C ASN A 139 8.50 20.01 5.36
N GLN A 140 8.62 19.53 4.13
CA GLN A 140 7.56 19.52 3.13
C GLN A 140 6.90 18.15 3.05
N GLY A 141 5.60 18.13 2.73
CA GLY A 141 4.87 16.99 2.25
C GLY A 141 3.92 17.41 1.14
N ASP A 142 3.70 16.54 0.18
CA ASP A 142 2.70 16.73 -0.86
C ASP A 142 1.98 15.44 -1.18
N SER A 143 0.69 15.56 -1.45
CA SER A 143 -0.15 14.42 -1.83
C SER A 143 -1.09 14.77 -2.97
N LYS A 144 -1.52 13.73 -3.66
CA LYS A 144 -2.67 13.78 -4.56
C LYS A 144 -3.79 12.97 -3.93
N VAL A 145 -4.95 13.61 -3.78
CA VAL A 145 -6.10 12.95 -3.16
C VAL A 145 -7.02 12.38 -4.22
N SER A 146 -7.56 11.18 -3.97
CA SER A 146 -8.60 10.58 -4.79
C SER A 146 -9.61 9.86 -3.91
N ASN A 147 -10.90 10.22 -4.03
CA ASN A 147 -11.98 9.69 -3.19
C ASN A 147 -11.68 9.78 -1.67
N GLY A 148 -11.04 10.87 -1.24
CA GLY A 148 -10.67 11.09 0.16
C GLY A 148 -9.43 10.35 0.66
N ASN A 149 -8.77 9.56 -0.19
CA ASN A 149 -7.51 8.88 0.11
C ASN A 149 -6.32 9.73 -0.38
N GLU A 150 -5.35 9.96 0.50
CA GLU A 150 -4.14 10.73 0.25
C GLU A 150 -3.04 9.81 -0.29
N ASP A 151 -2.47 10.14 -1.48
CA ASP A 151 -1.32 9.44 -2.07
C ASP A 151 -0.06 10.30 -1.92
N PHE A 152 0.71 10.04 -0.87
CA PHE A 152 2.01 10.68 -0.60
C PHE A 152 3.17 10.13 -1.44
N ASN A 153 2.95 9.15 -2.29
CA ASN A 153 3.95 8.73 -3.27
C ASN A 153 4.00 9.69 -4.46
N TRP A 154 2.92 10.46 -4.70
CA TRP A 154 2.94 11.54 -5.67
C TRP A 154 3.82 12.69 -5.16
N SER A 155 4.70 13.21 -6.01
CA SER A 155 5.60 14.28 -5.63
C SER A 155 5.65 15.39 -6.68
N ALA A 156 5.66 16.63 -6.19
CA ALA A 156 5.80 17.85 -6.97
C ALA A 156 7.07 18.62 -6.59
N VAL A 157 7.55 19.45 -7.51
CA VAL A 157 8.67 20.35 -7.23
C VAL A 157 8.14 21.76 -6.96
N TRP A 158 8.19 22.19 -5.70
CA TRP A 158 7.71 23.47 -5.19
C TRP A 158 8.61 24.01 -4.09
N LYS A 159 8.40 25.26 -3.65
CA LYS A 159 9.24 25.91 -2.64
C LYS A 159 8.39 26.41 -1.48
N SER A 160 8.89 26.25 -0.26
CA SER A 160 8.33 26.84 0.96
C SER A 160 9.42 27.31 1.90
N ALA A 161 9.04 28.16 2.85
CA ALA A 161 9.83 28.52 4.01
C ALA A 161 8.92 28.66 5.23
N ALA A 162 9.37 28.14 6.36
CA ALA A 162 8.70 28.29 7.65
C ALA A 162 9.63 28.98 8.64
N LYS A 163 9.06 29.82 9.53
CA LYS A 163 9.84 30.56 10.54
C LYS A 163 9.03 30.74 11.82
N ILE A 164 9.59 30.32 12.93
CA ILE A 164 9.06 30.64 14.25
C ILE A 164 9.29 32.14 14.55
N THR A 165 8.27 32.80 15.06
CA THR A 165 8.25 34.23 15.41
C THR A 165 7.94 34.42 16.88
N ALA A 166 8.00 35.69 17.37
CA ALA A 166 7.64 35.99 18.75
C ALA A 166 6.15 35.79 19.08
N THR A 167 5.27 35.68 18.05
CA THR A 167 3.82 35.57 18.21
C THR A 167 3.22 34.27 17.67
N GLY A 168 4.06 33.30 17.26
CA GLY A 168 3.66 32.05 16.65
C GLY A 168 4.63 31.60 15.60
N TRP A 169 4.16 31.27 14.40
CA TRP A 169 5.00 30.92 13.28
C TRP A 169 4.37 31.30 11.93
N ASN A 170 5.20 31.51 10.95
CA ASN A 170 4.83 31.90 9.61
C ASN A 170 5.23 30.84 8.60
N VAL A 171 4.50 30.80 7.48
CA VAL A 171 4.81 30.01 6.32
C VAL A 171 4.63 30.85 5.04
N GLU A 172 5.53 30.65 4.10
CA GLU A 172 5.37 31.09 2.71
C GLU A 172 5.54 29.90 1.78
N ILE A 173 4.68 29.84 0.76
CA ILE A 173 4.62 28.74 -0.22
C ILE A 173 4.57 29.35 -1.62
N LYS A 174 5.42 28.84 -2.52
CA LYS A 174 5.36 29.07 -3.97
C LYS A 174 5.00 27.78 -4.67
N LEU A 175 3.83 27.73 -5.30
CA LEU A 175 3.34 26.60 -6.08
C LEU A 175 3.42 26.97 -7.57
N PRO A 176 4.45 26.54 -8.29
CA PRO A 176 4.54 26.75 -9.74
C PRO A 176 3.38 26.06 -10.45
N TYR A 177 2.84 26.66 -11.50
CA TYR A 177 1.73 26.07 -12.25
C TYR A 177 2.02 24.69 -12.83
N ARG A 178 3.30 24.33 -13.02
CA ARG A 178 3.69 22.98 -13.42
C ARG A 178 3.45 21.91 -12.35
N ALA A 179 3.35 22.30 -11.08
CA ALA A 179 3.12 21.38 -9.95
C ALA A 179 1.66 20.93 -9.86
N ILE A 180 0.72 21.66 -10.48
CA ILE A 180 -0.71 21.38 -10.44
C ILE A 180 -1.28 21.22 -11.85
N ARG A 181 -2.42 20.54 -11.96
CA ARG A 181 -3.12 20.35 -13.23
C ARG A 181 -4.38 21.20 -13.23
N PHE A 182 -4.51 22.07 -14.20
CA PHE A 182 -5.69 22.91 -14.39
C PHE A 182 -5.94 23.17 -15.87
N ALA A 183 -7.19 23.44 -16.22
CA ALA A 183 -7.57 23.66 -17.60
C ALA A 183 -7.25 25.08 -18.05
N ASN A 184 -6.90 25.24 -19.32
CA ASN A 184 -6.70 26.55 -19.93
C ASN A 184 -8.02 27.27 -20.10
N GLN A 185 -8.26 28.32 -19.29
CA GLN A 185 -9.44 29.16 -19.30
C GLN A 185 -9.05 30.62 -19.00
N PRO A 186 -9.69 31.62 -19.63
CA PRO A 186 -9.37 33.03 -19.37
C PRO A 186 -9.58 33.47 -17.93
N ILE A 187 -10.62 32.96 -17.29
CA ILE A 187 -10.95 33.23 -15.87
C ILE A 187 -11.16 31.90 -15.18
N GLN A 188 -10.48 31.71 -14.07
CA GLN A 188 -10.56 30.47 -13.29
C GLN A 188 -10.95 30.73 -11.86
N SER A 189 -11.61 29.73 -11.29
CA SER A 189 -12.00 29.67 -9.88
C SER A 189 -11.67 28.27 -9.38
N TRP A 190 -10.92 28.19 -8.30
CA TRP A 190 -10.42 26.93 -7.76
C TRP A 190 -10.96 26.67 -6.36
N GLY A 191 -11.19 25.39 -6.03
CA GLY A 191 -11.46 24.95 -4.67
C GLY A 191 -10.20 25.07 -3.81
N PHE A 192 -10.33 25.62 -2.60
CA PHE A 192 -9.27 25.69 -1.61
C PHE A 192 -9.78 25.38 -0.21
N ASN A 193 -8.97 24.68 0.55
CA ASN A 193 -9.07 24.73 1.99
C ASN A 193 -7.69 24.91 2.60
N PHE A 194 -7.64 25.52 3.78
CA PHE A 194 -6.41 25.68 4.54
C PHE A 194 -6.63 25.03 5.89
N GLN A 195 -5.67 24.21 6.30
CA GLN A 195 -5.74 23.54 7.58
C GLN A 195 -4.49 23.84 8.40
N ARG A 196 -4.65 23.90 9.72
CA ARG A 196 -3.56 23.98 10.67
C ARG A 196 -3.67 22.85 11.66
N ARG A 197 -2.59 22.15 11.92
CA ARG A 197 -2.44 21.24 13.05
C ARG A 197 -1.77 21.97 14.21
N LEU A 198 -2.44 22.02 15.36
CA LEU A 198 -1.85 22.38 16.65
C LEU A 198 -1.53 21.10 17.40
N GLU A 199 -0.26 20.72 17.37
CA GLU A 199 0.14 19.45 17.96
C GLU A 199 0.00 19.44 19.48
N LYS A 200 0.38 20.53 20.15
CA LYS A 200 0.27 20.63 21.60
C LYS A 200 -1.16 20.53 22.15
N LEU A 201 -2.17 21.02 21.43
CA LEU A 201 -3.58 20.94 21.80
C LEU A 201 -4.31 19.74 21.22
N ASN A 202 -3.69 19.01 20.30
CA ASN A 202 -4.32 17.95 19.53
C ASN A 202 -5.51 18.43 18.69
N GLU A 203 -5.41 19.64 18.16
CA GLU A 203 -6.46 20.25 17.35
C GLU A 203 -6.07 20.32 15.88
N GLN A 204 -7.06 20.17 15.01
CA GLN A 204 -6.98 20.54 13.61
C GLN A 204 -8.02 21.61 13.32
N HIS A 205 -7.57 22.70 12.75
CA HIS A 205 -8.38 23.83 12.32
C HIS A 205 -8.51 23.84 10.80
N ALA A 206 -9.64 24.29 10.28
CA ALA A 206 -9.85 24.46 8.84
C ALA A 206 -10.47 25.82 8.56
N TRP A 207 -10.11 26.43 7.43
CA TRP A 207 -10.69 27.70 6.96
C TRP A 207 -12.16 27.52 6.61
N THR A 208 -12.52 26.47 5.88
CA THR A 208 -13.91 26.05 5.68
C THR A 208 -14.20 24.85 6.57
N HIS A 209 -15.36 24.86 7.20
CA HIS A 209 -15.75 23.78 8.10
C HIS A 209 -15.83 22.45 7.36
N ILE A 210 -15.08 21.48 7.83
CA ILE A 210 -15.12 20.09 7.39
C ILE A 210 -16.00 19.33 8.38
N ASP A 211 -17.22 18.98 7.97
CA ASP A 211 -18.06 18.11 8.79
C ASP A 211 -17.55 16.68 8.71
N ASN A 212 -16.87 16.24 9.76
CA ASN A 212 -16.27 14.90 9.83
C ASN A 212 -17.29 13.78 10.10
N THR A 213 -18.57 14.08 10.09
CA THR A 213 -19.66 13.11 10.32
C THR A 213 -20.31 12.63 9.04
N ILE A 214 -20.14 13.34 7.93
CA ILE A 214 -20.84 13.11 6.66
C ILE A 214 -19.88 13.26 5.49
N GLY A 215 -19.87 12.29 4.59
CA GLY A 215 -19.17 12.33 3.31
C GLY A 215 -17.64 12.38 3.39
N SER A 216 -17.03 12.79 2.28
CA SER A 216 -15.60 13.00 2.18
C SER A 216 -15.21 14.43 2.59
N TRP A 217 -14.08 14.59 3.25
CA TRP A 217 -13.56 15.89 3.64
C TRP A 217 -13.23 16.81 2.44
N THR A 218 -12.97 16.23 1.27
CA THR A 218 -12.66 16.95 0.02
C THR A 218 -13.81 17.77 -0.55
N GLN A 219 -15.04 17.56 -0.09
CA GLN A 219 -16.23 18.29 -0.53
C GLN A 219 -16.38 19.68 0.12
N TYR A 220 -15.58 19.95 1.15
CA TYR A 220 -15.73 21.15 1.98
C TYR A 220 -14.78 22.28 1.62
N ASP A 221 -14.29 22.33 0.37
CA ASP A 221 -13.44 23.41 -0.11
C ASP A 221 -14.21 24.72 -0.23
N GLY A 222 -13.58 25.85 0.14
CA GLY A 222 -14.00 27.16 -0.23
C GLY A 222 -13.65 27.47 -1.69
N LEU A 223 -14.14 28.59 -2.24
CA LEU A 223 -13.87 28.99 -3.62
C LEU A 223 -12.99 30.24 -3.64
N ILE A 224 -11.85 30.17 -4.31
CA ILE A 224 -11.01 31.33 -4.62
C ILE A 224 -11.14 31.64 -6.11
N GLU A 225 -11.70 32.82 -6.41
CA GLU A 225 -11.98 33.33 -7.75
C GLU A 225 -10.92 34.35 -8.18
N GLY A 226 -10.86 34.61 -9.49
CA GLY A 226 -10.10 35.75 -10.03
C GLY A 226 -8.70 35.42 -10.48
N PHE A 227 -8.39 34.14 -10.76
CA PHE A 227 -7.21 33.79 -11.52
C PHE A 227 -7.46 34.09 -13.00
N ASN A 228 -6.88 35.19 -13.50
CA ASN A 228 -7.13 35.68 -14.88
C ASN A 228 -5.92 35.44 -15.73
N ASN A 229 -6.14 34.96 -16.98
CA ASN A 229 -5.11 34.81 -18.02
C ASN A 229 -3.87 34.07 -17.51
N ILE A 230 -4.06 32.98 -16.82
CA ILE A 230 -3.00 32.02 -16.48
C ILE A 230 -3.07 30.86 -17.46
N THR A 231 -1.92 30.43 -17.95
CA THR A 231 -1.82 29.33 -18.93
C THR A 231 -1.06 28.15 -18.32
N PRO A 232 -1.57 26.91 -18.48
CA PRO A 232 -0.82 25.72 -18.08
C PRO A 232 0.51 25.67 -18.83
N PRO A 233 1.65 25.56 -18.15
CA PRO A 233 2.94 25.44 -18.84
C PRO A 233 3.11 24.05 -19.46
N THR A 234 3.98 23.94 -20.48
CA THR A 234 4.44 22.63 -20.95
C THR A 234 5.14 21.91 -19.81
N ARG A 235 4.65 20.75 -19.45
CA ARG A 235 5.19 19.94 -18.35
C ARG A 235 5.98 18.79 -18.93
N LEU A 236 7.31 18.96 -19.03
CA LEU A 236 8.23 17.89 -19.40
C LEU A 236 9.35 17.88 -18.38
N ASN A 237 9.34 16.85 -17.55
CA ASN A 237 10.33 16.60 -16.51
C ASN A 237 11.11 15.33 -16.83
N LEU A 238 12.42 15.41 -16.81
CA LEU A 238 13.31 14.28 -17.00
C LEU A 238 14.09 14.04 -15.70
N TYR A 239 14.23 12.77 -15.34
CA TYR A 239 14.99 12.32 -14.19
C TYR A 239 16.03 11.28 -14.64
N PRO A 240 17.09 11.68 -15.38
CA PRO A 240 18.19 10.77 -15.65
C PRO A 240 18.83 10.32 -14.34
N TYR A 241 19.21 9.05 -14.29
CA TYR A 241 19.91 8.49 -13.16
C TYR A 241 21.06 7.58 -13.57
N ALA A 242 22.01 7.48 -12.68
CA ALA A 242 23.10 6.49 -12.73
C ALA A 242 23.22 5.83 -11.37
N SER A 243 23.44 4.54 -11.36
CA SER A 243 23.68 3.77 -10.13
C SER A 243 24.84 2.80 -10.30
N ALA A 244 25.49 2.52 -9.18
CA ALA A 244 26.53 1.51 -9.06
C ALA A 244 26.24 0.66 -7.83
N THR A 245 26.31 -0.66 -7.96
CA THR A 245 26.03 -1.62 -6.89
C THR A 245 27.15 -2.63 -6.79
N ALA A 246 27.74 -2.75 -5.61
CA ALA A 246 28.68 -3.78 -5.24
C ALA A 246 28.00 -4.79 -4.31
N THR A 247 28.00 -6.06 -4.68
CA THR A 247 27.45 -7.14 -3.86
C THR A 247 28.53 -8.15 -3.55
N SER A 248 28.62 -8.55 -2.29
CA SER A 248 29.55 -9.61 -1.83
C SER A 248 28.74 -10.69 -1.12
N PHE A 249 28.95 -11.94 -1.49
CA PHE A 249 28.32 -13.13 -0.90
C PHE A 249 29.25 -14.31 -0.95
N ASP A 250 29.48 -14.96 0.18
CA ASP A 250 30.31 -16.18 0.28
C ASP A 250 31.67 -16.05 -0.41
N GLY A 251 32.38 -14.93 -0.12
CA GLY A 251 33.70 -14.65 -0.70
C GLY A 251 33.70 -14.26 -2.19
N LYS A 252 32.56 -14.25 -2.87
CA LYS A 252 32.41 -13.76 -4.23
C LYS A 252 31.87 -12.34 -4.24
N SER A 253 32.43 -11.51 -5.10
CA SER A 253 31.97 -10.11 -5.26
C SER A 253 31.53 -9.89 -6.71
N ASN A 254 30.43 -9.15 -6.85
CA ASN A 254 29.91 -8.69 -8.14
C ASN A 254 29.79 -7.18 -8.12
N PHE A 255 29.96 -6.54 -9.26
CA PHE A 255 29.81 -5.12 -9.44
C PHE A 255 28.93 -4.85 -10.66
N ASP A 256 27.80 -4.19 -10.42
CA ASP A 256 26.84 -3.82 -11.45
C ASP A 256 26.70 -2.31 -11.54
N TYR A 257 26.45 -1.80 -12.72
CA TYR A 257 26.09 -0.41 -12.95
C TYR A 257 24.85 -0.33 -13.83
N SER A 258 24.04 0.69 -13.59
CA SER A 258 22.84 0.95 -14.37
C SER A 258 22.72 2.44 -14.67
N VAL A 259 22.24 2.73 -15.87
CA VAL A 259 21.89 4.09 -16.31
C VAL A 259 20.51 4.03 -16.92
N GLY A 260 19.65 4.91 -16.47
CA GLY A 260 18.27 4.95 -16.92
C GLY A 260 17.68 6.35 -16.83
N MET A 261 16.40 6.46 -17.13
CA MET A 261 15.71 7.73 -17.09
C MET A 261 14.23 7.54 -16.81
N ASP A 262 13.72 8.32 -15.87
CA ASP A 262 12.29 8.49 -15.69
C ASP A 262 11.86 9.79 -16.38
N LEU A 263 10.68 9.76 -17.02
CA LEU A 263 10.11 10.85 -17.77
C LEU A 263 8.68 11.10 -17.32
N LYS A 264 8.34 12.37 -17.05
CA LYS A 264 6.96 12.82 -16.83
C LYS A 264 6.60 13.89 -17.84
N TYR A 265 5.63 13.60 -18.70
CA TYR A 265 5.20 14.51 -19.76
C TYR A 265 3.70 14.79 -19.69
N GLY A 266 3.34 16.06 -19.61
CA GLY A 266 1.95 16.50 -19.73
C GLY A 266 1.49 16.42 -21.18
N LEU A 267 0.78 15.37 -21.56
CA LEU A 267 0.21 15.19 -22.90
C LEU A 267 -0.80 16.28 -23.25
N THR A 268 -1.63 16.63 -22.26
CA THR A 268 -2.59 17.73 -22.31
C THR A 268 -2.63 18.42 -20.96
N ASP A 269 -3.48 19.42 -20.79
CA ASP A 269 -3.66 20.08 -19.48
C ASP A 269 -3.99 19.10 -18.35
N ASN A 270 -4.73 18.04 -18.68
CA ASN A 270 -5.30 17.10 -17.71
C ASN A 270 -4.68 15.70 -17.74
N PHE A 271 -3.91 15.33 -18.76
CA PHE A 271 -3.31 14.01 -18.92
C PHE A 271 -1.80 14.07 -18.83
N THR A 272 -1.23 13.09 -18.15
CA THR A 272 0.23 12.92 -17.99
C THR A 272 0.63 11.52 -18.44
N LEU A 273 1.76 11.47 -19.14
CA LEU A 273 2.50 10.25 -19.44
C LEU A 273 3.68 10.20 -18.47
N ASP A 274 3.78 9.09 -17.74
CA ASP A 274 4.93 8.71 -16.92
C ASP A 274 5.57 7.49 -17.56
N ALA A 275 6.88 7.53 -17.80
CA ALA A 275 7.62 6.42 -18.39
C ALA A 275 8.92 6.18 -17.64
N THR A 276 9.31 4.93 -17.50
CA THR A 276 10.62 4.53 -16.98
C THR A 276 11.34 3.66 -18.00
N LEU A 277 12.59 4.00 -18.27
CA LEU A 277 13.47 3.28 -19.19
C LEU A 277 14.63 2.67 -18.41
N ILE A 278 14.79 1.35 -18.53
CA ILE A 278 15.82 0.56 -17.84
C ILE A 278 15.73 0.80 -16.33
N PRO A 279 14.62 0.42 -15.68
CA PRO A 279 14.39 0.74 -14.27
C PRO A 279 15.42 0.07 -13.35
N ASP A 280 15.94 0.83 -12.40
CA ASP A 280 16.83 0.34 -11.34
C ASP A 280 16.10 0.28 -10.01
N PHE A 281 16.01 -0.92 -9.43
CA PHE A 281 15.38 -1.19 -8.14
C PHE A 281 16.39 -1.64 -7.07
N SER A 282 17.68 -1.37 -7.26
CA SER A 282 18.77 -1.80 -6.35
C SER A 282 18.66 -1.23 -4.93
N GLN A 283 17.89 -0.14 -4.77
CA GLN A 283 17.75 0.59 -3.49
C GLN A 283 16.38 0.39 -2.82
N VAL A 284 15.61 -0.56 -3.31
CA VAL A 284 14.33 -0.94 -2.68
C VAL A 284 14.60 -1.64 -1.34
N GLY A 285 13.87 -1.26 -0.29
CA GLY A 285 13.96 -1.89 1.03
C GLY A 285 13.73 -3.41 0.99
N PHE A 286 14.11 -4.12 2.03
CA PHE A 286 13.90 -5.57 2.09
C PHE A 286 12.42 -5.92 2.29
N ASP A 287 12.00 -7.03 1.72
CA ASP A 287 10.70 -7.63 1.99
C ASP A 287 10.72 -8.36 3.35
N ASN A 288 9.64 -8.24 4.10
CA ASN A 288 9.48 -8.88 5.41
C ASN A 288 9.14 -10.37 5.26
N VAL A 289 10.11 -11.15 4.79
CA VAL A 289 9.95 -12.60 4.60
C VAL A 289 9.74 -13.30 5.94
N GLU A 290 8.76 -14.20 6.00
CA GLU A 290 8.43 -15.04 7.14
C GLU A 290 8.25 -16.50 6.72
N LEU A 291 8.39 -17.42 7.66
CA LEU A 291 8.10 -18.83 7.40
C LEU A 291 6.61 -18.98 7.04
N ASN A 292 6.35 -19.35 5.81
CA ASN A 292 5.01 -19.59 5.30
C ASN A 292 4.72 -21.09 5.26
N LEU A 293 3.81 -21.54 6.12
CA LEU A 293 3.30 -22.90 6.16
C LEU A 293 1.85 -22.99 5.65
N GLY A 294 1.30 -21.86 5.20
CA GLY A 294 -0.07 -21.76 4.72
C GLY A 294 -0.20 -22.08 3.22
N PRO A 295 -1.46 -22.19 2.69
CA PRO A 295 -1.73 -22.52 1.30
C PRO A 295 -1.47 -21.36 0.32
N PHE A 296 -1.33 -20.16 0.82
CA PHE A 296 -1.30 -18.95 0.01
C PHE A 296 0.09 -18.33 -0.02
N GLU A 297 0.41 -17.67 -1.12
CA GLU A 297 1.62 -16.89 -1.26
C GLU A 297 1.69 -15.74 -0.24
N GLN A 298 2.89 -15.25 0.06
CA GLN A 298 3.09 -14.09 0.89
C GLN A 298 2.97 -12.82 0.05
N GLN A 299 2.12 -11.89 0.47
CA GLN A 299 1.96 -10.60 -0.20
C GLN A 299 2.95 -9.57 0.36
N PHE A 300 3.60 -8.82 -0.55
CA PHE A 300 4.51 -7.74 -0.19
C PHE A 300 4.01 -6.39 -0.70
N SER A 301 4.23 -5.35 0.06
CA SER A 301 3.92 -3.98 -0.36
C SER A 301 4.83 -3.53 -1.52
N GLU A 302 4.31 -2.69 -2.40
CA GLU A 302 5.12 -2.08 -3.46
C GLU A 302 6.01 -0.97 -2.87
N GLN A 303 7.28 -0.99 -3.21
CA GLN A 303 8.28 -0.02 -2.76
C GLN A 303 8.99 0.67 -3.94
N ARG A 304 8.73 0.24 -5.18
CA ARG A 304 9.31 0.83 -6.39
C ARG A 304 8.50 2.07 -6.78
N GLN A 305 9.13 3.24 -6.74
CA GLN A 305 8.48 4.54 -6.91
C GLN A 305 7.58 4.61 -8.16
N PHE A 306 8.03 4.10 -9.29
CA PHE A 306 7.22 4.09 -10.52
C PHE A 306 5.86 3.39 -10.35
N PHE A 307 5.79 2.31 -9.56
CA PHE A 307 4.57 1.53 -9.33
C PHE A 307 3.74 1.99 -8.14
N SER A 308 4.24 2.92 -7.33
CA SER A 308 3.51 3.47 -6.18
C SER A 308 2.93 4.86 -6.47
N GLU A 309 3.55 5.65 -7.35
CA GLU A 309 3.13 7.01 -7.69
C GLU A 309 2.05 7.04 -8.78
N GLY A 310 0.99 7.84 -8.58
CA GLY A 310 -0.04 8.11 -9.60
C GLY A 310 -0.85 6.86 -10.01
N THR A 311 -1.11 5.97 -9.07
CA THR A 311 -1.79 4.69 -9.30
C THR A 311 -3.27 4.72 -8.98
N GLU A 312 -3.84 5.86 -8.63
CA GLU A 312 -5.23 6.00 -8.17
C GLU A 312 -6.29 5.44 -9.12
N LEU A 313 -6.04 5.47 -10.42
CA LEU A 313 -6.93 4.85 -11.41
C LEU A 313 -6.66 3.34 -11.53
N PHE A 314 -5.40 2.91 -11.43
CA PHE A 314 -5.00 1.53 -11.65
C PHE A 314 -5.31 0.61 -10.46
N ASN A 315 -5.39 1.17 -9.25
CA ASN A 315 -5.74 0.43 -8.03
C ASN A 315 -7.26 0.17 -7.87
N LYS A 316 -8.09 0.62 -8.84
CA LYS A 316 -9.52 0.31 -8.84
C LYS A 316 -9.76 -1.18 -9.06
N GLY A 317 -10.77 -1.74 -8.40
CA GLY A 317 -11.17 -3.14 -8.56
C GLY A 317 -10.17 -4.18 -8.04
N ASP A 318 -9.09 -3.78 -7.35
CA ASP A 318 -8.06 -4.64 -6.75
C ASP A 318 -7.41 -5.64 -7.75
N LEU A 319 -7.34 -5.26 -9.03
CA LEU A 319 -6.80 -6.10 -10.12
C LEU A 319 -5.34 -5.84 -10.43
N PHE A 320 -4.70 -4.92 -9.72
CA PHE A 320 -3.31 -4.53 -9.95
C PHE A 320 -2.42 -4.83 -8.74
N TYR A 321 -1.66 -5.89 -8.83
CA TYR A 321 -0.57 -6.20 -7.92
C TYR A 321 0.76 -6.06 -8.67
N SER A 322 1.35 -4.88 -8.64
CA SER A 322 2.53 -4.49 -9.41
C SER A 322 3.75 -5.39 -9.19
N ARG A 323 3.81 -6.08 -8.04
CA ARG A 323 4.87 -7.05 -7.71
C ARG A 323 4.87 -8.29 -8.63
N ARG A 324 3.83 -8.50 -9.45
CA ARG A 324 3.83 -9.53 -10.52
C ARG A 324 4.83 -9.19 -11.63
N ILE A 325 5.08 -7.89 -11.89
CA ILE A 325 6.01 -7.46 -12.92
C ILE A 325 7.43 -7.53 -12.39
N GLY A 326 8.29 -8.33 -13.03
CA GLY A 326 9.67 -8.55 -12.59
C GLY A 326 9.79 -9.43 -11.34
N ALA A 327 8.76 -10.23 -11.03
CA ALA A 327 8.76 -11.24 -9.99
C ALA A 327 9.67 -12.43 -10.34
N ALA A 328 9.61 -13.50 -9.54
CA ALA A 328 10.19 -14.77 -9.91
C ALA A 328 9.53 -15.31 -11.20
N PRO A 329 10.27 -16.06 -12.02
CA PRO A 329 9.71 -16.71 -13.22
C PRO A 329 8.47 -17.56 -12.89
N ILE A 330 7.50 -17.58 -13.81
CA ILE A 330 6.26 -18.35 -13.61
C ILE A 330 6.47 -19.86 -13.67
N ASP A 331 7.55 -20.31 -14.31
CA ASP A 331 7.94 -21.73 -14.50
C ASP A 331 6.73 -22.67 -14.70
N GLN A 332 5.82 -22.27 -15.60
CA GLN A 332 4.53 -22.95 -15.85
C GLN A 332 4.73 -24.46 -16.11
N PHE A 333 5.87 -24.84 -16.64
CA PHE A 333 6.16 -26.22 -17.03
C PHE A 333 7.06 -26.95 -16.03
N ASN A 334 7.35 -26.33 -14.87
CA ASN A 334 8.11 -26.91 -13.78
C ASN A 334 9.41 -27.60 -14.25
N VAL A 335 10.33 -26.82 -14.77
CA VAL A 335 11.57 -27.30 -15.42
C VAL A 335 12.36 -28.25 -14.52
N SER A 336 12.38 -28.01 -13.20
CA SER A 336 13.10 -28.88 -12.25
C SER A 336 12.55 -30.30 -12.20
N SER A 337 11.23 -30.49 -12.37
CA SER A 337 10.60 -31.82 -12.36
C SER A 337 10.72 -32.54 -13.67
N ASN A 338 11.06 -31.81 -14.73
CA ASN A 338 11.15 -32.36 -16.11
C ASN A 338 12.58 -32.63 -16.58
N LEU A 339 13.56 -32.58 -15.65
CA LEU A 339 14.95 -32.96 -15.97
C LEU A 339 15.06 -34.44 -16.29
N ILE A 340 15.83 -34.75 -17.31
CA ILE A 340 16.12 -36.13 -17.66
C ILE A 340 17.03 -36.73 -16.58
N GLN A 341 16.60 -37.83 -15.98
CA GLN A 341 17.32 -38.59 -14.95
C GLN A 341 17.26 -40.07 -15.26
N GLU A 342 18.01 -40.53 -16.27
CA GLU A 342 18.04 -41.93 -16.62
C GLU A 342 18.88 -42.71 -15.60
N ALA A 343 18.27 -43.73 -14.97
CA ALA A 343 18.97 -44.61 -14.02
C ALA A 343 19.86 -45.65 -14.72
N ASN A 344 19.50 -46.10 -15.92
CA ASN A 344 20.16 -47.15 -16.66
C ASN A 344 20.64 -46.65 -18.03
N PHE A 345 21.60 -47.36 -18.62
CA PHE A 345 22.01 -47.16 -20.00
C PHE A 345 20.90 -47.64 -20.95
N ASP A 346 20.66 -46.89 -22.01
CA ASP A 346 19.75 -47.26 -23.10
C ASP A 346 20.28 -48.43 -23.96
N VAL A 347 19.54 -48.82 -25.00
CA VAL A 347 19.92 -49.87 -25.95
C VAL A 347 21.19 -49.58 -26.76
N ASN A 348 21.58 -48.30 -26.81
CA ASN A 348 22.80 -47.84 -27.49
C ASN A 348 23.98 -47.69 -26.51
N GLY A 349 23.80 -48.04 -25.22
CA GLY A 349 24.82 -47.93 -24.19
C GLY A 349 25.06 -46.49 -23.72
N THR A 350 24.06 -45.63 -23.83
CA THR A 350 24.12 -44.23 -23.39
C THR A 350 23.16 -43.98 -22.21
N ARG A 351 23.60 -43.27 -21.20
CA ARG A 351 22.78 -42.77 -20.08
C ARG A 351 22.80 -41.25 -20.07
N VAL A 352 21.64 -40.64 -20.05
CA VAL A 352 21.49 -39.17 -20.05
C VAL A 352 21.02 -38.69 -18.67
N THR A 353 21.72 -37.66 -18.14
CA THR A 353 21.35 -36.98 -16.93
C THR A 353 21.40 -35.46 -17.14
N GLU A 354 20.48 -34.72 -16.52
CA GLU A 354 20.44 -33.28 -16.59
C GLU A 354 20.51 -32.64 -15.21
N GLU A 355 21.21 -31.53 -15.13
CA GLU A 355 21.29 -30.70 -13.93
C GLU A 355 21.08 -29.22 -14.26
N ILE A 356 20.39 -28.48 -13.39
CA ILE A 356 20.25 -27.02 -13.52
C ILE A 356 21.55 -26.38 -13.04
N ILE A 357 22.25 -25.67 -13.91
CA ILE A 357 23.49 -24.95 -13.57
C ILE A 357 23.25 -23.47 -13.32
N ALA A 358 22.14 -22.91 -13.81
CA ALA A 358 21.71 -21.55 -13.49
C ALA A 358 20.18 -21.42 -13.58
N TYR A 359 19.57 -20.85 -12.55
CA TYR A 359 18.14 -20.58 -12.48
C TYR A 359 17.90 -19.15 -11.99
N PRO A 360 17.56 -18.19 -12.88
CA PRO A 360 17.27 -16.82 -12.52
C PRO A 360 16.08 -16.73 -11.54
N GLN A 361 16.25 -15.94 -10.50
CA GLN A 361 15.24 -15.74 -9.45
C GLN A 361 14.30 -14.55 -9.72
N LYS A 362 14.62 -13.75 -10.73
CA LYS A 362 13.83 -12.55 -11.10
C LYS A 362 13.80 -12.40 -12.61
N VAL A 363 12.72 -11.86 -13.11
CA VAL A 363 12.53 -11.49 -14.52
C VAL A 363 12.88 -10.02 -14.71
N THR A 364 13.67 -9.71 -15.75
CA THR A 364 14.07 -8.33 -16.04
C THR A 364 12.92 -7.57 -16.71
N MET A 365 12.60 -6.38 -16.18
CA MET A 365 11.66 -5.45 -16.81
C MET A 365 12.43 -4.54 -17.78
N LEU A 366 11.95 -4.44 -19.02
CA LEU A 366 12.57 -3.61 -20.07
C LEU A 366 12.12 -2.16 -19.98
N ASN A 367 10.82 -1.95 -19.84
CA ASN A 367 10.22 -0.62 -19.68
C ASN A 367 8.84 -0.70 -19.03
N ALA A 368 8.38 0.45 -18.54
CA ALA A 368 6.98 0.62 -18.19
C ALA A 368 6.52 2.06 -18.48
N VAL A 369 5.24 2.18 -18.85
CA VAL A 369 4.60 3.45 -19.23
C VAL A 369 3.22 3.53 -18.58
N LYS A 370 2.88 4.70 -18.03
CA LYS A 370 1.54 5.04 -17.52
C LYS A 370 1.04 6.30 -18.23
N ILE A 371 -0.20 6.29 -18.67
CA ILE A 371 -0.94 7.48 -19.09
C ILE A 371 -2.14 7.59 -18.17
N SER A 372 -2.28 8.71 -17.48
CA SER A 372 -3.41 8.93 -16.58
C SER A 372 -3.88 10.37 -16.61
N GLY A 373 -5.17 10.57 -16.43
CA GLY A 373 -5.75 11.88 -16.34
C GLY A 373 -7.28 11.83 -16.21
N ARG A 374 -7.87 13.00 -15.96
CA ARG A 374 -9.32 13.14 -15.83
C ARG A 374 -9.82 14.36 -16.57
N THR A 375 -10.85 14.18 -17.37
CA THR A 375 -11.51 15.27 -18.09
C THR A 375 -12.31 16.16 -17.14
N LYS A 376 -12.66 17.38 -17.55
CA LYS A 376 -13.54 18.29 -16.77
C LYS A 376 -14.92 17.71 -16.47
N LYS A 377 -15.38 16.75 -17.27
CA LYS A 377 -16.68 16.09 -17.08
C LYS A 377 -16.58 14.87 -16.14
N GLY A 378 -15.44 14.73 -15.45
CA GLY A 378 -15.22 13.67 -14.47
C GLY A 378 -14.85 12.31 -15.07
N LEU A 379 -14.59 12.18 -16.39
CA LEU A 379 -14.11 10.93 -16.97
C LEU A 379 -12.60 10.82 -16.76
N GLY A 380 -12.19 9.89 -15.92
CA GLY A 380 -10.82 9.44 -15.74
C GLY A 380 -10.46 8.38 -16.77
N ILE A 381 -9.28 8.47 -17.37
CA ILE A 381 -8.74 7.48 -18.30
C ILE A 381 -7.36 7.10 -17.80
N GLY A 382 -7.13 5.81 -17.62
CA GLY A 382 -5.84 5.21 -17.27
C GLY A 382 -5.43 4.20 -18.31
N PHE A 383 -4.18 4.26 -18.74
CA PHE A 383 -3.51 3.23 -19.53
C PHE A 383 -2.15 2.94 -18.90
N PHE A 384 -1.87 1.68 -18.66
CA PHE A 384 -0.59 1.19 -18.15
C PHE A 384 -0.09 0.09 -19.06
N ASN A 385 1.21 0.11 -19.36
CA ASN A 385 1.90 -0.96 -20.07
C ASN A 385 3.25 -1.22 -19.41
N ALA A 386 3.62 -2.50 -19.27
CA ALA A 386 4.97 -2.93 -18.90
C ALA A 386 5.36 -4.16 -19.71
N VAL A 387 6.66 -4.27 -19.97
CA VAL A 387 7.23 -5.37 -20.78
C VAL A 387 8.39 -5.98 -20.02
N THR A 388 8.42 -7.32 -19.97
CA THR A 388 9.52 -8.09 -19.41
C THR A 388 10.19 -8.97 -20.46
N GLU A 389 11.48 -9.20 -20.30
CA GLU A 389 12.26 -10.02 -21.24
C GLU A 389 12.04 -11.52 -21.05
N ASN A 390 12.49 -12.29 -22.02
CA ASN A 390 12.53 -13.74 -21.94
C ASN A 390 13.61 -14.20 -20.96
N THR A 391 13.23 -15.02 -19.99
CA THR A 391 14.12 -15.54 -18.94
C THR A 391 14.20 -17.06 -19.04
N SER A 392 15.42 -17.61 -19.06
CA SER A 392 15.67 -19.04 -19.23
C SER A 392 16.54 -19.61 -18.13
N ALA A 393 16.24 -20.84 -17.69
CA ALA A 393 17.15 -21.66 -16.93
C ALA A 393 18.22 -22.25 -17.86
N SER A 394 19.44 -22.40 -17.35
CA SER A 394 20.53 -23.11 -18.06
C SER A 394 20.66 -24.53 -17.49
N ILE A 395 20.57 -25.49 -18.35
CA ILE A 395 20.59 -26.91 -18.02
C ILE A 395 21.81 -27.56 -18.70
N LYS A 396 22.60 -28.27 -17.90
CA LYS A 396 23.72 -29.06 -18.39
C LYS A 396 23.21 -30.50 -18.60
N THR A 397 23.33 -30.99 -19.78
CA THR A 397 23.05 -32.39 -20.17
C THR A 397 24.36 -33.17 -20.21
N THR A 398 24.44 -34.25 -19.50
CA THR A 398 25.58 -35.18 -19.49
C THR A 398 25.14 -36.53 -20.10
N ALA A 399 25.74 -36.87 -21.19
CA ALA A 399 25.56 -38.20 -21.80
C ALA A 399 26.78 -39.05 -21.46
N GLU A 400 26.58 -40.13 -20.73
CA GLU A 400 27.60 -41.10 -20.32
C GLU A 400 27.46 -42.38 -21.15
N GLN A 401 28.56 -42.84 -21.72
CA GLN A 401 28.63 -44.09 -22.44
C GLN A 401 28.99 -45.23 -21.49
N ILE A 402 28.60 -46.47 -21.83
CA ILE A 402 28.88 -47.65 -21.02
C ILE A 402 30.38 -47.90 -20.81
N ASN A 403 31.24 -47.34 -21.65
CA ASN A 403 32.70 -47.35 -21.54
C ASN A 403 33.27 -46.27 -20.64
N GLY A 404 32.43 -45.49 -19.98
CA GLY A 404 32.80 -44.39 -19.08
C GLY A 404 33.11 -43.04 -19.76
N ALA A 405 32.99 -42.97 -21.12
CA ALA A 405 33.17 -41.69 -21.80
C ALA A 405 31.96 -40.79 -21.56
N THR A 406 32.20 -39.53 -21.23
CA THR A 406 31.16 -38.53 -20.97
C THR A 406 31.22 -37.41 -22.01
N THR A 407 30.04 -36.99 -22.49
CA THR A 407 29.89 -35.79 -23.32
C THR A 407 28.93 -34.83 -22.60
N THR A 408 29.30 -33.59 -22.53
CA THR A 408 28.44 -32.57 -21.93
C THR A 408 27.99 -31.52 -22.95
N SER A 409 26.74 -31.10 -22.86
CA SER A 409 26.18 -30.01 -23.64
C SER A 409 25.31 -29.12 -22.72
N ASN A 410 25.14 -27.85 -23.10
CA ASN A 410 24.25 -26.94 -22.36
C ASN A 410 23.05 -26.60 -23.25
N ARG A 411 21.86 -26.62 -22.64
CA ARG A 411 20.64 -26.11 -23.25
C ARG A 411 19.99 -25.07 -22.39
N LYS A 412 19.16 -24.23 -22.97
CA LYS A 412 18.33 -23.24 -22.24
C LYS A 412 16.87 -23.66 -22.33
N GLU A 413 16.17 -23.57 -21.21
CA GLU A 413 14.72 -23.78 -21.14
C GLU A 413 14.06 -22.51 -20.63
N VAL A 414 13.03 -22.04 -21.35
CA VAL A 414 12.31 -20.82 -21.00
C VAL A 414 11.46 -21.08 -19.75
N ILE A 415 11.74 -20.34 -18.68
CA ILE A 415 10.99 -20.39 -17.42
C ILE A 415 10.05 -19.19 -17.26
N ASN A 416 10.31 -18.08 -17.99
CA ASN A 416 9.39 -16.98 -18.16
C ASN A 416 9.54 -16.42 -19.58
N PRO A 417 8.49 -16.40 -20.40
CA PRO A 417 8.57 -15.88 -21.76
C PRO A 417 8.60 -14.35 -21.76
N PHE A 418 8.90 -13.75 -22.91
CA PHE A 418 8.61 -12.36 -23.16
C PHE A 418 7.13 -12.08 -22.83
N SER A 419 6.87 -11.13 -21.93
CA SER A 419 5.53 -10.89 -21.40
C SER A 419 5.18 -9.42 -21.48
N ASN A 420 3.93 -9.15 -21.88
CA ASN A 420 3.38 -7.81 -22.01
C ASN A 420 2.18 -7.67 -21.06
N TYR A 421 2.28 -6.73 -20.13
CA TYR A 421 1.29 -6.42 -19.11
C TYR A 421 0.57 -5.11 -19.47
N ASN A 422 -0.75 -5.12 -19.49
CA ASN A 422 -1.56 -3.96 -19.82
C ASN A 422 -2.70 -3.75 -18.82
N ILE A 423 -2.99 -2.49 -18.50
CA ILE A 423 -4.20 -2.09 -17.78
C ILE A 423 -4.86 -0.95 -18.54
N MET A 424 -6.17 -1.03 -18.71
CA MET A 424 -7.01 0.04 -19.21
C MET A 424 -8.11 0.35 -18.20
N VAL A 425 -8.29 1.63 -17.88
CA VAL A 425 -9.30 2.10 -16.92
C VAL A 425 -10.10 3.23 -17.52
N LEU A 426 -11.42 3.15 -17.38
CA LEU A 426 -12.38 4.22 -17.64
C LEU A 426 -13.17 4.44 -16.36
N ASP A 427 -13.02 5.60 -15.71
CA ASP A 427 -13.61 5.91 -14.41
C ASP A 427 -14.46 7.17 -14.52
N GLN A 428 -15.78 7.02 -14.56
CA GLN A 428 -16.70 8.15 -14.62
C GLN A 428 -17.14 8.58 -13.21
N GLN A 429 -16.78 9.81 -12.85
CA GLN A 429 -17.27 10.47 -11.65
C GLN A 429 -18.58 11.22 -11.93
N PHE A 430 -19.49 11.23 -10.95
CA PHE A 430 -20.74 11.98 -10.97
C PHE A 430 -21.21 12.29 -9.54
N ASN A 431 -22.13 13.22 -9.38
CA ASN A 431 -22.70 13.64 -8.09
C ASN A 431 -21.67 14.02 -7.01
N GLN A 432 -20.47 14.47 -7.39
CA GLN A 432 -19.35 14.83 -6.50
C GLN A 432 -18.76 13.65 -5.70
N ASN A 433 -19.50 12.57 -5.43
CA ASN A 433 -19.10 11.49 -4.52
C ASN A 433 -19.23 10.10 -5.14
N SER A 434 -19.71 9.99 -6.35
CA SER A 434 -20.04 8.70 -6.97
C SER A 434 -19.15 8.40 -8.15
N THR A 435 -18.81 7.12 -8.33
CA THR A 435 -17.97 6.64 -9.45
C THR A 435 -18.52 5.35 -10.02
N ILE A 436 -18.31 5.18 -11.32
CA ILE A 436 -18.43 3.88 -12.02
C ILE A 436 -17.17 3.69 -12.82
N THR A 437 -16.49 2.58 -12.61
CA THR A 437 -15.19 2.28 -13.21
C THR A 437 -15.26 0.99 -14.01
N LEU A 438 -14.85 1.04 -15.28
CA LEU A 438 -14.54 -0.13 -16.07
C LEU A 438 -13.03 -0.31 -16.08
N ILE A 439 -12.53 -1.47 -15.68
CA ILE A 439 -11.12 -1.82 -15.69
C ILE A 439 -10.90 -3.13 -16.44
N ASN A 440 -9.85 -3.18 -17.26
CA ASN A 440 -9.39 -4.39 -17.91
C ASN A 440 -7.90 -4.54 -17.64
N THR A 441 -7.48 -5.72 -17.20
CA THR A 441 -6.08 -6.14 -17.12
C THR A 441 -5.83 -7.26 -18.11
N ASN A 442 -4.69 -7.21 -18.78
CA ASN A 442 -4.31 -8.20 -19.77
C ASN A 442 -2.82 -8.53 -19.63
N VAL A 443 -2.51 -9.81 -19.63
CA VAL A 443 -1.13 -10.33 -19.68
C VAL A 443 -1.04 -11.26 -20.85
N THR A 444 -0.22 -10.89 -21.86
CA THR A 444 0.08 -11.74 -23.01
C THR A 444 1.51 -12.23 -22.93
N ARG A 445 1.71 -13.51 -23.22
CA ARG A 445 2.98 -14.21 -23.12
C ARG A 445 3.34 -14.89 -24.44
N ASP A 446 4.60 -14.83 -24.79
CA ASP A 446 5.08 -15.46 -26.03
C ASP A 446 5.07 -16.99 -25.94
N GLY A 447 4.81 -17.64 -27.08
CA GLY A 447 4.84 -19.10 -27.22
C GLY A 447 3.63 -19.81 -26.61
N ARG A 448 3.88 -20.92 -25.90
CA ARG A 448 2.86 -21.83 -25.32
C ARG A 448 2.44 -21.50 -23.89
N PHE A 449 2.91 -20.38 -23.36
CA PHE A 449 2.57 -19.98 -22.02
C PHE A 449 1.16 -19.38 -21.98
N ARG A 450 0.50 -19.48 -20.82
CA ARG A 450 -0.85 -19.00 -20.63
C ARG A 450 -0.96 -17.49 -20.74
N ASP A 451 -2.03 -17.04 -21.38
CA ASP A 451 -2.48 -15.65 -21.36
C ASP A 451 -3.57 -15.44 -20.31
N ALA A 452 -3.71 -14.22 -19.82
CA ALA A 452 -4.73 -13.87 -18.84
C ALA A 452 -5.38 -12.53 -19.17
N ASN A 453 -6.70 -12.49 -19.10
CA ASN A 453 -7.47 -11.25 -19.23
C ASN A 453 -8.52 -11.18 -18.11
N VAL A 454 -8.56 -10.05 -17.39
CA VAL A 454 -9.60 -9.81 -16.37
C VAL A 454 -10.27 -8.47 -16.66
N THR A 455 -11.60 -8.50 -16.73
CA THR A 455 -12.42 -7.30 -16.88
C THR A 455 -13.31 -7.14 -15.66
N ALA A 456 -13.35 -5.94 -15.08
CA ALA A 456 -14.25 -5.64 -13.98
C ALA A 456 -15.00 -4.33 -14.17
N LEU A 457 -16.22 -4.29 -13.67
CA LEU A 457 -17.02 -3.09 -13.46
C LEU A 457 -17.12 -2.88 -11.95
N ASP A 458 -16.65 -1.71 -11.49
CA ASP A 458 -16.65 -1.31 -10.09
C ASP A 458 -17.55 -0.08 -9.92
N TRP A 459 -18.31 0.01 -8.84
CA TRP A 459 -19.16 1.16 -8.57
C TRP A 459 -19.17 1.56 -7.11
N HIS A 460 -19.14 2.86 -6.90
CA HIS A 460 -19.40 3.53 -5.63
C HIS A 460 -20.44 4.61 -5.87
N VAL A 461 -21.62 4.44 -5.34
CA VAL A 461 -22.75 5.37 -5.52
C VAL A 461 -23.22 5.86 -4.16
N GLU A 462 -23.13 7.17 -3.95
CA GLU A 462 -23.62 7.82 -2.74
C GLU A 462 -24.82 8.73 -3.02
N THR A 463 -25.66 8.90 -1.99
CA THR A 463 -26.65 9.98 -1.98
C THR A 463 -25.94 11.33 -1.94
N LYS A 464 -26.59 12.39 -2.45
CA LYS A 464 -26.00 13.75 -2.46
C LYS A 464 -25.62 14.28 -1.07
N ASP A 465 -26.31 13.82 -0.03
CA ASP A 465 -26.02 14.10 1.36
C ASP A 465 -25.02 13.11 1.97
N SER A 466 -24.43 12.21 1.16
CA SER A 466 -23.44 11.19 1.54
C SER A 466 -23.82 10.32 2.73
N LYS A 467 -25.13 10.17 3.00
CA LYS A 467 -25.59 9.34 4.12
C LYS A 467 -25.70 7.87 3.78
N TYR A 468 -26.11 7.57 2.56
CA TYR A 468 -26.29 6.20 2.08
C TYR A 468 -25.36 5.95 0.91
N ASN A 469 -24.76 4.77 0.87
CA ASN A 469 -23.91 4.32 -0.22
C ASN A 469 -24.27 2.91 -0.69
N ILE A 470 -24.04 2.67 -1.97
CA ILE A 470 -24.02 1.34 -2.58
C ILE A 470 -22.62 1.17 -3.18
N ASP A 471 -21.89 0.18 -2.70
CA ASP A 471 -20.58 -0.21 -3.23
C ASP A 471 -20.69 -1.59 -3.85
N GLY A 472 -19.94 -1.83 -4.91
CA GLY A 472 -19.87 -3.16 -5.45
C GLY A 472 -18.99 -3.30 -6.66
N SER A 473 -18.81 -4.55 -7.09
CA SER A 473 -18.04 -4.89 -8.28
C SER A 473 -18.60 -6.15 -8.95
N PHE A 474 -18.37 -6.26 -10.24
CA PHE A 474 -18.53 -7.48 -11.01
C PHE A 474 -17.26 -7.70 -11.84
N GLY A 475 -16.65 -8.88 -11.73
CA GLY A 475 -15.44 -9.23 -12.45
C GLY A 475 -15.58 -10.53 -13.24
N MET A 476 -14.87 -10.60 -14.36
CA MET A 476 -14.75 -11.79 -15.19
C MET A 476 -13.26 -12.00 -15.52
N SER A 477 -12.73 -13.19 -15.24
CA SER A 477 -11.39 -13.63 -15.65
C SER A 477 -11.47 -14.67 -16.77
N ASN A 478 -10.58 -14.55 -17.74
CA ASN A 478 -10.36 -15.53 -18.80
C ASN A 478 -8.88 -15.91 -18.81
N ILE A 479 -8.58 -17.15 -18.50
CA ILE A 479 -7.23 -17.72 -18.50
C ILE A 479 -7.13 -18.71 -19.63
N SER A 480 -6.21 -18.49 -20.54
CA SER A 480 -6.02 -19.30 -21.73
C SER A 480 -4.80 -20.21 -21.58
N ASP A 481 -4.93 -21.29 -20.83
CA ASP A 481 -3.94 -22.37 -20.78
C ASP A 481 -3.94 -23.19 -22.09
N ASP A 482 -5.09 -23.24 -22.78
CA ASP A 482 -5.30 -23.76 -24.13
C ASP A 482 -6.10 -22.72 -24.92
N VAL A 483 -5.58 -22.30 -26.06
CA VAL A 483 -6.17 -21.28 -26.94
C VAL A 483 -7.62 -21.62 -27.34
N ASN A 484 -7.97 -22.89 -27.37
CA ASN A 484 -9.28 -23.37 -27.79
C ASN A 484 -10.31 -23.51 -26.66
N ASN A 485 -9.89 -23.41 -25.39
CA ASN A 485 -10.79 -23.62 -24.25
C ASN A 485 -10.36 -22.75 -23.03
N PRO A 486 -10.56 -21.42 -23.08
CA PRO A 486 -10.20 -20.55 -21.98
C PRO A 486 -11.06 -20.85 -20.73
N ASN A 487 -10.43 -20.93 -19.57
CA ASN A 487 -11.13 -21.05 -18.29
C ASN A 487 -11.70 -19.70 -17.89
N THR A 488 -13.04 -19.61 -17.78
CA THR A 488 -13.73 -18.35 -17.47
C THR A 488 -14.31 -18.36 -16.06
N GLY A 489 -13.88 -17.40 -15.25
CA GLY A 489 -14.36 -17.21 -13.88
C GLY A 489 -15.08 -15.89 -13.66
N TYR A 490 -15.87 -15.82 -12.58
CA TYR A 490 -16.67 -14.65 -12.22
C TYR A 490 -16.59 -14.33 -10.74
N THR A 491 -16.62 -13.04 -10.42
CA THR A 491 -16.75 -12.51 -9.05
C THR A 491 -17.85 -11.45 -9.01
N PHE A 492 -18.45 -11.30 -7.85
CA PHE A 492 -19.43 -10.26 -7.57
C PHE A 492 -19.34 -9.85 -6.10
N ASP A 493 -19.35 -8.56 -5.84
CA ASP A 493 -19.56 -7.96 -4.51
C ASP A 493 -20.61 -6.88 -4.61
N ASN A 494 -21.49 -6.79 -3.64
CA ASN A 494 -22.38 -5.64 -3.49
C ASN A 494 -22.76 -5.42 -2.03
N SER A 495 -22.76 -4.17 -1.63
CA SER A 495 -23.12 -3.77 -0.28
C SER A 495 -23.93 -2.48 -0.26
N PHE A 496 -24.77 -2.36 0.75
CA PHE A 496 -25.52 -1.16 1.05
C PHE A 496 -25.19 -0.67 2.46
N GLY A 497 -24.89 0.62 2.59
CA GLY A 497 -24.41 1.22 3.83
C GLY A 497 -25.11 2.52 4.18
N TYR A 498 -25.06 2.84 5.46
CA TYR A 498 -25.42 4.13 6.05
C TYR A 498 -24.27 4.64 6.90
N ASN A 499 -23.87 5.90 6.70
CA ASN A 499 -22.75 6.51 7.42
C ASN A 499 -23.07 7.96 7.74
N SER A 500 -23.84 8.19 8.80
CA SER A 500 -24.13 9.56 9.25
C SER A 500 -24.35 9.62 10.75
N GLY A 501 -23.86 10.71 11.36
CA GLY A 501 -23.98 10.92 12.81
C GLY A 501 -23.23 9.85 13.62
N HIS A 502 -23.83 9.47 14.74
CA HIS A 502 -23.26 8.49 15.67
C HIS A 502 -23.23 7.07 15.13
N TRP A 503 -24.18 6.72 14.25
CA TRP A 503 -24.37 5.36 13.76
C TRP A 503 -23.85 5.17 12.36
N ASN A 504 -23.27 4.04 12.11
CA ASN A 504 -23.00 3.52 10.77
C ASN A 504 -23.38 2.04 10.72
N TRP A 505 -23.80 1.57 9.56
CA TRP A 505 -24.04 0.15 9.32
C TRP A 505 -23.86 -0.19 7.84
N LYS A 506 -23.53 -1.44 7.58
CA LYS A 506 -23.34 -1.98 6.23
C LYS A 506 -23.85 -3.41 6.18
N VAL A 507 -24.54 -3.76 5.10
CA VAL A 507 -24.92 -5.13 4.77
C VAL A 507 -24.43 -5.43 3.37
N GLY A 508 -23.98 -6.65 3.11
CA GLY A 508 -23.46 -6.99 1.81
C GLY A 508 -23.41 -8.50 1.56
N TYR A 509 -23.13 -8.81 0.30
CA TYR A 509 -22.96 -10.15 -0.20
C TYR A 509 -21.92 -10.16 -1.30
N ASN A 510 -21.00 -11.13 -1.25
CA ASN A 510 -20.02 -11.37 -2.30
C ASN A 510 -19.91 -12.85 -2.65
N PHE A 511 -19.39 -13.12 -3.85
CA PHE A 511 -18.93 -14.45 -4.23
C PHE A 511 -17.81 -14.40 -5.26
N GLU A 512 -16.97 -15.39 -5.23
CA GLU A 512 -16.04 -15.79 -6.29
C GLU A 512 -16.37 -17.23 -6.70
N ASN A 513 -16.58 -17.46 -8.00
CA ASN A 513 -16.76 -18.83 -8.45
C ASN A 513 -15.40 -19.60 -8.47
N LYS A 514 -15.46 -20.91 -8.71
CA LYS A 514 -14.29 -21.80 -8.66
C LYS A 514 -13.20 -21.47 -9.70
N ASP A 515 -13.57 -20.82 -10.79
CA ASP A 515 -12.72 -20.53 -11.95
C ASP A 515 -12.20 -19.09 -11.96
N TYR A 516 -12.68 -18.21 -11.07
CA TYR A 516 -12.21 -16.84 -11.00
C TYR A 516 -10.77 -16.78 -10.52
N ASN A 517 -9.91 -16.19 -11.35
CA ASN A 517 -8.47 -16.10 -11.08
C ASN A 517 -7.86 -14.83 -11.69
N PRO A 518 -7.58 -13.79 -10.91
CA PRO A 518 -6.91 -12.56 -11.34
C PRO A 518 -5.38 -12.62 -11.16
N ASN A 519 -4.78 -13.74 -10.69
CA ASN A 519 -3.44 -13.80 -10.11
C ASN A 519 -2.29 -13.61 -11.11
N ASP A 520 -2.54 -13.53 -12.40
CA ASP A 520 -1.51 -13.20 -13.39
C ASP A 520 -1.09 -11.71 -13.31
N PHE A 521 -1.98 -10.81 -12.84
CA PHE A 521 -1.68 -9.41 -12.65
C PHE A 521 -2.22 -8.83 -11.32
N GLY A 522 -3.21 -9.46 -10.73
CA GLY A 522 -3.77 -9.17 -9.41
C GLY A 522 -3.29 -10.11 -8.32
N ILE A 523 -4.03 -10.15 -7.23
CA ILE A 523 -3.85 -11.11 -6.14
C ILE A 523 -5.20 -11.53 -5.56
N LEU A 524 -5.43 -12.84 -5.54
CA LEU A 524 -6.58 -13.47 -4.90
C LEU A 524 -6.11 -14.73 -4.19
N PHE A 525 -6.30 -14.82 -2.89
CA PHE A 525 -5.84 -15.97 -2.10
C PHE A 525 -6.78 -17.17 -2.22
N SER A 526 -8.09 -16.92 -2.25
CA SER A 526 -9.09 -17.98 -2.28
C SER A 526 -10.26 -17.62 -3.18
N ASN A 527 -10.75 -18.59 -3.92
CA ASN A 527 -11.96 -18.50 -4.75
C ASN A 527 -12.99 -19.55 -4.30
N ASN A 528 -14.04 -19.78 -5.09
CA ASN A 528 -15.09 -20.76 -4.82
C ASN A 528 -15.77 -20.54 -3.46
N GLN A 529 -15.99 -19.29 -3.10
CA GLN A 529 -16.63 -18.89 -1.85
C GLN A 529 -17.75 -17.88 -2.08
N GLN A 530 -18.66 -17.81 -1.13
CA GLN A 530 -19.68 -16.76 -1.04
C GLN A 530 -19.91 -16.39 0.41
N THR A 531 -20.12 -15.12 0.65
CA THR A 531 -20.23 -14.55 1.99
C THR A 531 -21.38 -13.55 2.05
N ALA A 532 -22.26 -13.72 3.03
CA ALA A 532 -23.19 -12.68 3.45
C ALA A 532 -22.67 -12.04 4.75
N TYR A 533 -22.63 -10.72 4.81
CA TYR A 533 -22.07 -10.00 5.95
C TYR A 533 -22.90 -8.80 6.36
N ALA A 534 -22.80 -8.44 7.64
CA ALA A 534 -23.38 -7.22 8.19
C ALA A 534 -22.49 -6.63 9.27
N SER A 535 -22.48 -5.31 9.37
CA SER A 535 -21.82 -4.59 10.46
C SER A 535 -22.65 -3.42 10.95
N ALA A 536 -22.48 -3.07 12.25
CA ALA A 536 -23.09 -1.89 12.85
C ALA A 536 -22.09 -1.25 13.81
N GLY A 537 -21.89 0.05 13.70
CA GLY A 537 -20.98 0.81 14.52
C GLY A 537 -21.61 2.01 15.17
N TRP A 538 -21.04 2.39 16.31
CA TRP A 538 -21.35 3.61 17.01
C TRP A 538 -20.06 4.39 17.35
N ARG A 539 -20.09 5.71 17.18
CA ARG A 539 -18.95 6.60 17.40
C ARG A 539 -19.36 7.91 18.10
N THR A 540 -18.46 8.45 18.90
CA THR A 540 -18.61 9.83 19.40
C THR A 540 -18.30 10.83 18.29
N LEU A 541 -19.03 11.92 18.23
CA LEU A 541 -18.82 13.02 17.27
C LEU A 541 -18.06 14.19 17.91
N GLN A 542 -18.20 14.35 19.21
CA GLN A 542 -17.57 15.43 19.98
C GLN A 542 -16.86 14.85 21.20
N PRO A 543 -15.80 15.51 21.68
CA PRO A 543 -15.11 15.11 22.89
C PRO A 543 -16.03 15.15 24.11
N THR A 544 -15.88 14.16 24.99
CA THR A 544 -16.54 14.12 26.30
C THR A 544 -15.62 14.67 27.39
N LYS A 545 -16.07 14.70 28.64
CA LYS A 545 -15.22 15.11 29.76
C LYS A 545 -13.95 14.25 29.94
N ARG A 546 -14.00 12.95 29.60
CA ARG A 546 -12.91 12.00 29.84
C ARG A 546 -12.20 11.58 28.55
N PHE A 547 -12.93 11.51 27.42
CA PHE A 547 -12.44 10.97 26.17
C PHE A 547 -12.49 12.01 25.05
N ASN A 548 -11.47 12.03 24.20
CA ASN A 548 -11.50 12.72 22.92
C ASN A 548 -12.45 12.01 21.96
N ARG A 549 -12.38 10.69 21.92
CA ARG A 549 -13.25 9.84 21.09
C ARG A 549 -13.34 8.44 21.64
N TYR A 550 -14.42 7.75 21.34
CA TYR A 550 -14.55 6.30 21.48
C TYR A 550 -15.55 5.77 20.47
N ARG A 551 -15.37 4.49 20.09
CA ARG A 551 -16.20 3.81 19.10
C ARG A 551 -16.33 2.33 19.43
N PHE A 552 -17.44 1.76 18.96
CA PHE A 552 -17.75 0.34 18.98
C PHE A 552 -18.15 -0.08 17.56
N ASN A 553 -17.76 -1.25 17.12
CA ASN A 553 -18.19 -1.81 15.85
C ASN A 553 -18.42 -3.30 16.02
N PHE A 554 -19.65 -3.74 15.78
CA PHE A 554 -20.03 -5.14 15.70
C PHE A 554 -20.08 -5.56 14.23
N TYR A 555 -19.59 -6.76 13.94
CA TYR A 555 -19.65 -7.35 12.61
C TYR A 555 -19.93 -8.83 12.68
N ASN A 556 -20.55 -9.37 11.64
CA ASN A 556 -20.79 -10.79 11.45
C ASN A 556 -20.76 -11.15 9.98
N GLN A 557 -20.40 -12.42 9.71
CA GLN A 557 -20.39 -12.96 8.36
C GLN A 557 -20.69 -14.47 8.39
N VAL A 558 -21.42 -14.92 7.37
CA VAL A 558 -21.71 -16.32 7.12
C VAL A 558 -21.10 -16.71 5.78
N ASN A 559 -20.31 -17.79 5.77
CA ASN A 559 -19.56 -18.22 4.60
C ASN A 559 -20.05 -19.56 4.10
N PHE A 560 -20.07 -19.72 2.78
CA PHE A 560 -20.41 -20.95 2.09
C PHE A 560 -19.44 -21.18 0.94
N GLN A 561 -19.25 -22.41 0.54
CA GLN A 561 -18.59 -22.74 -0.71
C GLN A 561 -19.54 -22.41 -1.88
N HIS A 562 -19.08 -21.67 -2.86
CA HIS A 562 -19.97 -21.22 -3.96
C HIS A 562 -20.47 -22.38 -4.83
N PHE A 563 -19.58 -23.29 -5.23
CA PHE A 563 -19.90 -24.41 -6.14
C PHE A 563 -20.90 -25.40 -5.53
N SER A 564 -20.69 -25.81 -4.28
CA SER A 564 -21.52 -26.82 -3.61
C SER A 564 -22.63 -26.24 -2.75
N GLY A 565 -22.57 -24.96 -2.40
CA GLY A 565 -23.46 -24.34 -1.42
C GLY A 565 -23.25 -24.81 0.03
N ALA A 566 -22.17 -25.58 0.28
CA ALA A 566 -21.87 -26.10 1.61
C ALA A 566 -21.49 -24.97 2.57
N PHE A 567 -22.07 -24.97 3.76
CA PHE A 567 -21.67 -24.06 4.84
C PHE A 567 -20.20 -24.27 5.21
N THR A 568 -19.41 -23.20 5.18
CA THR A 568 -17.99 -23.23 5.51
C THR A 568 -17.67 -22.60 6.86
N GLY A 569 -18.50 -21.71 7.37
CA GLY A 569 -18.26 -21.14 8.70
C GLY A 569 -19.04 -19.86 8.96
N TYR A 570 -19.05 -19.47 10.23
CA TYR A 570 -19.63 -18.22 10.73
C TYR A 570 -18.59 -17.48 11.57
N ASN A 571 -18.49 -16.16 11.42
CA ASN A 571 -17.67 -15.31 12.25
C ASN A 571 -18.48 -14.12 12.77
N ALA A 572 -18.26 -13.76 14.03
CA ALA A 572 -18.80 -12.54 14.62
C ALA A 572 -17.76 -11.88 15.50
N GLY A 573 -17.78 -10.55 15.57
CA GLY A 573 -16.80 -9.84 16.39
C GLY A 573 -17.27 -8.47 16.82
N LEU A 574 -16.65 -8.00 17.93
CA LEU A 574 -16.83 -6.67 18.48
C LEU A 574 -15.46 -5.99 18.56
N ASN A 575 -15.31 -4.85 17.87
CA ASN A 575 -14.16 -4.00 17.97
C ASN A 575 -14.47 -2.76 18.80
N THR A 576 -13.54 -2.39 19.70
CA THR A 576 -13.68 -1.21 20.55
C THR A 576 -12.39 -0.39 20.53
N SER A 577 -12.50 0.94 20.59
CA SER A 577 -11.35 1.81 20.79
C SER A 577 -11.76 3.10 21.49
N ALA A 578 -10.86 3.64 22.32
CA ALA A 578 -11.03 4.91 23.00
C ALA A 578 -9.71 5.68 23.08
N GLN A 579 -9.79 7.01 23.13
CA GLN A 579 -8.67 7.90 23.41
C GLN A 579 -9.05 8.88 24.50
N THR A 580 -8.28 8.92 25.58
CA THR A 580 -8.45 9.85 26.68
C THR A 580 -7.99 11.26 26.32
N LYS A 581 -8.26 12.25 27.20
CA LYS A 581 -7.88 13.65 26.98
C LYS A 581 -6.36 13.85 26.89
N ASP A 582 -5.60 13.08 27.64
CA ASP A 582 -4.12 13.07 27.62
C ASP A 582 -3.50 12.20 26.50
N ARG A 583 -4.35 11.78 25.52
CA ARG A 583 -3.97 10.99 24.33
C ARG A 583 -3.52 9.56 24.60
N PHE A 584 -3.82 9.02 25.76
CA PHE A 584 -3.67 7.59 25.96
C PHE A 584 -4.79 6.88 25.18
N SER A 585 -4.41 6.03 24.23
CA SER A 585 -5.34 5.27 23.40
C SER A 585 -5.31 3.80 23.79
N PHE A 586 -6.48 3.18 23.80
CA PHE A 586 -6.60 1.75 24.06
C PHE A 586 -7.80 1.19 23.33
N GLY A 587 -7.77 -0.10 23.14
CA GLY A 587 -8.85 -0.80 22.46
C GLY A 587 -8.63 -2.30 22.45
N GLY A 588 -9.56 -2.99 21.84
CA GLY A 588 -9.46 -4.43 21.66
C GLY A 588 -10.56 -4.97 20.78
N ASN A 589 -10.45 -6.25 20.49
CA ASN A 589 -11.50 -6.98 19.81
C ASN A 589 -11.78 -8.31 20.49
N LEU A 590 -13.03 -8.74 20.40
CA LEU A 590 -13.50 -10.07 20.70
C LEU A 590 -14.03 -10.66 19.39
N ASN A 591 -13.52 -11.82 19.00
CA ASN A 591 -13.92 -12.48 17.77
C ASN A 591 -14.27 -13.94 18.07
N TYR A 592 -15.43 -14.35 17.59
CA TYR A 592 -15.90 -15.72 17.60
C TYR A 592 -15.87 -16.29 16.19
N GLY A 593 -15.36 -17.51 16.02
CA GLY A 593 -15.44 -18.28 14.79
C GLY A 593 -16.00 -19.66 15.08
N SER A 594 -17.06 -20.05 14.36
CA SER A 594 -17.61 -21.41 14.45
C SER A 594 -16.60 -22.44 13.94
N GLU A 595 -16.85 -23.72 14.13
CA GLU A 595 -16.20 -24.76 13.33
C GLU A 595 -16.35 -24.40 11.86
N ASN A 596 -15.24 -24.51 11.09
CA ASN A 596 -15.25 -24.19 9.69
C ASN A 596 -14.61 -25.27 8.81
N ARG A 597 -15.00 -25.33 7.54
CA ARG A 597 -14.45 -26.22 6.52
C ARG A 597 -13.46 -25.45 5.68
N ASP A 598 -12.18 -25.79 5.81
CA ASP A 598 -11.09 -25.20 5.03
C ASP A 598 -10.75 -26.10 3.84
N TYR A 599 -11.11 -25.68 2.64
CA TYR A 599 -10.86 -26.43 1.40
C TYR A 599 -9.49 -26.17 0.80
N PHE A 600 -8.74 -25.19 1.32
CA PHE A 600 -7.44 -24.78 0.78
C PHE A 600 -6.27 -25.40 1.54
N GLU A 601 -6.38 -25.56 2.85
CA GLU A 601 -5.32 -26.18 3.66
C GLU A 601 -4.88 -27.55 3.14
N PRO A 602 -5.75 -28.45 2.65
CA PRO A 602 -5.36 -29.74 2.09
C PRO A 602 -4.55 -29.70 0.80
N ARG A 603 -4.45 -28.57 0.09
CA ARG A 603 -3.79 -28.39 -1.21
C ARG A 603 -4.41 -29.19 -2.37
N GLN A 604 -5.62 -29.69 -2.23
CA GLN A 604 -6.30 -30.58 -3.22
C GLN A 604 -7.21 -29.80 -4.20
N GLY A 605 -7.17 -28.45 -4.17
CA GLY A 605 -8.06 -27.60 -4.95
C GLY A 605 -9.46 -27.48 -4.33
N SER A 606 -10.07 -26.33 -4.50
CA SER A 606 -11.33 -25.97 -3.84
C SER A 606 -12.55 -26.78 -4.29
N THR A 607 -12.45 -27.57 -5.37
CA THR A 607 -13.54 -28.40 -5.93
C THR A 607 -13.38 -29.90 -5.66
N SER A 608 -12.30 -30.34 -5.05
CA SER A 608 -12.04 -31.76 -4.75
C SER A 608 -13.02 -32.37 -3.77
N GLY A 609 -13.76 -31.54 -3.02
CA GLY A 609 -14.58 -32.00 -1.90
C GLY A 609 -13.81 -32.33 -0.62
N ILE A 610 -12.48 -32.29 -0.68
CA ILE A 610 -11.59 -32.53 0.46
C ILE A 610 -11.42 -31.21 1.24
N TYR A 611 -11.67 -31.26 2.53
CA TYR A 611 -11.53 -30.12 3.42
C TYR A 611 -10.96 -30.52 4.77
N PHE A 612 -10.38 -29.58 5.47
CA PHE A 612 -9.96 -29.74 6.86
C PHE A 612 -10.95 -29.04 7.78
N LYS A 613 -11.39 -29.72 8.84
CA LYS A 613 -12.25 -29.13 9.88
C LYS A 613 -11.39 -28.33 10.85
N ARG A 614 -11.48 -27.01 10.80
CA ARG A 614 -10.90 -26.14 11.82
C ARG A 614 -11.86 -26.02 13.00
N PRO A 615 -11.39 -26.23 14.24
CA PRO A 615 -12.25 -26.16 15.40
C PRO A 615 -12.78 -24.74 15.65
N GLU A 616 -13.91 -24.68 16.35
CA GLU A 616 -14.48 -23.45 16.89
C GLU A 616 -13.47 -22.70 17.73
N ARG A 617 -13.45 -21.35 17.63
CA ARG A 617 -12.46 -20.52 18.30
C ARG A 617 -13.02 -19.21 18.83
N MET A 618 -12.41 -18.74 19.90
CA MET A 618 -12.62 -17.42 20.46
C MET A 618 -11.28 -16.69 20.56
N ASN A 619 -11.18 -15.52 19.95
CA ASN A 619 -9.99 -14.67 19.99
C ASN A 619 -10.29 -13.40 20.78
N ILE A 620 -9.40 -13.05 21.70
CA ILE A 620 -9.39 -11.77 22.42
C ILE A 620 -8.09 -11.07 22.09
N ASN A 621 -8.17 -9.81 21.68
CA ASN A 621 -7.02 -8.95 21.44
C ASN A 621 -7.18 -7.65 22.22
N GLY A 622 -6.08 -7.11 22.75
CA GLY A 622 -6.04 -5.83 23.42
C GLY A 622 -4.78 -5.06 23.05
N TRP A 623 -4.90 -3.73 22.93
CA TRP A 623 -3.78 -2.86 22.62
C TRP A 623 -3.85 -1.55 23.41
N ILE A 624 -2.67 -0.98 23.66
CA ILE A 624 -2.51 0.36 24.21
C ILE A 624 -1.47 1.15 23.42
N SER A 625 -1.65 2.46 23.37
CA SER A 625 -0.71 3.42 22.79
C SER A 625 -0.65 4.65 23.70
N THR A 626 0.52 4.95 24.23
CA THR A 626 0.74 6.13 25.05
C THR A 626 0.87 7.39 24.19
N ASN A 627 0.88 8.55 24.81
CA ASN A 627 1.02 9.84 24.10
C ASN A 627 2.38 9.92 23.38
N SER A 628 2.36 9.94 22.04
CA SER A 628 3.55 10.01 21.17
C SER A 628 4.30 11.35 21.21
N GLN A 629 3.71 12.41 21.78
CA GLN A 629 4.42 13.68 21.98
C GLN A 629 5.47 13.61 23.10
N LYS A 630 5.35 12.66 24.01
CA LYS A 630 6.36 12.46 25.05
C LYS A 630 7.64 11.88 24.42
N LYS A 631 8.80 12.18 25.05
CA LYS A 631 10.08 11.63 24.60
C LYS A 631 10.09 10.12 24.52
N LEU A 632 9.45 9.47 25.49
CA LEU A 632 9.22 8.03 25.50
C LEU A 632 7.74 7.75 25.22
N ALA A 633 7.47 7.03 24.17
CA ALA A 633 6.16 6.49 23.83
C ALA A 633 6.21 4.97 23.74
N LEU A 634 5.11 4.32 24.08
CA LEU A 634 4.98 2.85 24.13
C LEU A 634 3.72 2.43 23.39
N ASN A 635 3.87 1.52 22.44
CA ASN A 635 2.76 0.79 21.85
C ASN A 635 2.87 -0.69 22.25
N THR A 636 1.77 -1.28 22.66
CA THR A 636 1.71 -2.73 22.93
C THR A 636 0.46 -3.32 22.33
N ASN A 637 0.55 -4.57 21.95
CA ASN A 637 -0.58 -5.38 21.51
C ASN A 637 -0.42 -6.78 22.09
N THR A 638 -1.51 -7.40 22.50
CA THR A 638 -1.52 -8.79 22.99
C THR A 638 -2.77 -9.48 22.48
N TYR A 639 -2.65 -10.76 22.18
CA TYR A 639 -3.80 -11.57 21.79
C TYR A 639 -3.73 -12.97 22.38
N PHE A 640 -4.91 -13.55 22.55
CA PHE A 640 -5.09 -14.93 22.97
C PHE A 640 -6.25 -15.53 22.15
N THR A 641 -6.01 -16.72 21.56
CA THR A 641 -7.04 -17.52 20.89
C THR A 641 -7.15 -18.86 21.57
N ASN A 642 -8.33 -19.17 22.02
CA ASN A 642 -8.71 -20.48 22.55
C ASN A 642 -9.58 -21.21 21.54
N TYR A 643 -9.39 -22.52 21.43
CA TYR A 643 -10.18 -23.40 20.57
C TYR A 643 -11.04 -24.30 21.41
N THR A 644 -12.35 -24.31 21.16
CA THR A 644 -13.32 -25.08 21.94
C THR A 644 -13.12 -26.56 21.68
N ASN A 645 -13.02 -27.34 22.78
CA ASN A 645 -12.81 -28.80 22.75
C ASN A 645 -11.58 -29.25 21.93
N HIS A 646 -10.58 -28.37 21.80
CA HIS A 646 -9.36 -28.64 21.07
C HIS A 646 -8.12 -28.12 21.83
N PRO A 647 -6.99 -28.87 21.85
CA PRO A 647 -5.81 -28.48 22.63
C PRO A 647 -5.05 -27.28 22.03
N GLN A 648 -5.38 -26.86 20.82
CA GLN A 648 -4.74 -25.72 20.14
C GLN A 648 -4.93 -24.43 20.92
N LYS A 649 -3.85 -23.65 21.06
CA LYS A 649 -3.86 -22.30 21.63
C LYS A 649 -2.92 -21.42 20.84
N LYS A 650 -3.33 -20.16 20.62
CA LYS A 650 -2.45 -19.15 20.03
C LYS A 650 -2.39 -17.95 20.95
N TYR A 651 -1.20 -17.44 21.20
CA TYR A 651 -1.02 -16.19 21.93
C TYR A 651 0.22 -15.46 21.46
N GLY A 652 0.19 -14.17 21.63
CA GLY A 652 1.32 -13.36 21.25
C GLY A 652 1.25 -11.98 21.87
N MET A 653 2.41 -11.33 21.85
CA MET A 653 2.60 -9.99 22.37
C MET A 653 3.57 -9.21 21.49
N SER A 654 3.23 -7.95 21.27
CA SER A 654 4.09 -6.95 20.63
C SER A 654 4.35 -5.82 21.62
N ILE A 655 5.61 -5.45 21.82
CA ILE A 655 6.03 -4.29 22.60
C ILE A 655 6.89 -3.42 21.71
N SER A 656 6.53 -2.13 21.59
CA SER A 656 7.19 -1.20 20.68
C SER A 656 7.42 0.15 21.39
N PRO A 657 8.47 0.29 22.21
CA PRO A 657 8.93 1.58 22.70
C PRO A 657 9.56 2.40 21.58
N SER A 658 9.27 3.69 21.55
CA SER A 658 9.96 4.68 20.73
C SER A 658 10.49 5.79 21.62
N TYR A 659 11.74 6.21 21.37
CA TYR A 659 12.40 7.24 22.14
C TYR A 659 12.96 8.33 21.23
N ARG A 660 12.57 9.55 21.49
CA ARG A 660 13.07 10.75 20.81
C ARG A 660 14.22 11.35 21.63
N PHE A 661 15.43 11.17 21.12
CA PHE A 661 16.64 11.69 21.74
C PHE A 661 16.75 13.20 21.56
N THR A 662 16.53 13.67 20.34
CA THR A 662 16.51 15.09 19.95
C THR A 662 15.35 15.32 18.97
N ASN A 663 15.13 16.55 18.53
CA ASN A 663 14.17 16.85 17.46
C ASN A 663 14.61 16.27 16.11
N GLN A 664 15.89 15.91 15.94
CA GLN A 664 16.45 15.35 14.71
C GLN A 664 16.60 13.83 14.74
N PHE A 665 16.55 13.21 15.92
CA PHE A 665 16.83 11.79 16.09
C PHE A 665 15.81 11.08 16.97
N SER A 666 15.17 10.08 16.40
CA SER A 666 14.31 9.14 17.10
C SER A 666 14.66 7.70 16.76
N LEU A 667 14.44 6.80 17.70
CA LEU A 667 14.65 5.37 17.55
C LEU A 667 13.41 4.62 18.08
N GLN A 668 12.99 3.62 17.32
CA GLN A 668 11.96 2.67 17.72
C GLN A 668 12.55 1.27 17.76
N TYR A 669 12.31 0.57 18.85
CA TYR A 669 12.53 -0.87 18.95
C TYR A 669 11.17 -1.56 19.01
N ARG A 670 11.03 -2.69 18.34
CA ARG A 670 9.84 -3.54 18.44
C ARG A 670 10.25 -4.98 18.58
N ILE A 671 9.66 -5.64 19.55
CA ILE A 671 9.72 -7.10 19.70
C ILE A 671 8.32 -7.67 19.56
N ASN A 672 8.17 -8.67 18.67
CA ASN A 672 6.96 -9.48 18.57
C ASN A 672 7.31 -10.91 18.98
N TYR A 673 6.51 -11.47 19.84
CA TYR A 673 6.56 -12.88 20.23
C TYR A 673 5.21 -13.51 19.90
N ASN A 674 5.23 -14.65 19.20
CA ASN A 674 4.04 -15.42 18.89
C ASN A 674 4.31 -16.89 19.23
N LYS A 675 3.33 -17.56 19.83
CA LYS A 675 3.36 -18.99 20.06
C LYS A 675 2.02 -19.60 19.67
N THR A 676 2.08 -20.68 18.91
CA THR A 676 0.95 -21.55 18.61
C THR A 676 1.29 -22.93 19.11
N GLN A 677 0.46 -23.49 19.95
CA GLN A 677 0.58 -24.83 20.49
C GLN A 677 -0.44 -25.75 19.83
N ASN A 678 -0.06 -26.98 19.53
CA ASN A 678 -0.90 -27.99 18.89
C ASN A 678 -1.58 -27.49 17.60
N ASP A 679 -0.86 -26.69 16.80
CA ASP A 679 -1.33 -26.25 15.48
C ASP A 679 -1.42 -27.47 14.56
N GLN A 680 -2.43 -27.50 13.70
CA GLN A 680 -2.61 -28.55 12.71
C GLN A 680 -2.63 -27.94 11.32
N GLY A 681 -1.82 -28.50 10.42
CA GLY A 681 -1.72 -28.02 9.05
C GLY A 681 -1.07 -29.03 8.13
N TYR A 682 -1.22 -28.78 6.84
CA TYR A 682 -0.66 -29.60 5.76
C TYR A 682 0.86 -29.74 5.91
N VAL A 683 1.37 -30.92 5.62
CA VAL A 683 2.80 -31.24 5.56
C VAL A 683 3.17 -31.76 4.17
N SER A 684 2.48 -32.79 3.70
CA SER A 684 2.84 -33.51 2.49
C SER A 684 1.63 -34.26 1.91
N GLU A 685 1.81 -34.82 0.74
CA GLU A 685 0.95 -35.84 0.15
C GLU A 685 1.79 -37.08 -0.11
N ASN A 686 1.32 -38.24 0.30
CA ASN A 686 1.97 -39.53 0.07
C ASN A 686 0.90 -40.57 -0.27
N ASP A 687 1.08 -41.35 -1.35
CA ASP A 687 0.15 -42.39 -1.81
C ASP A 687 -1.32 -41.90 -1.89
N ASN A 688 -1.56 -40.69 -2.46
CA ASN A 688 -2.87 -40.04 -2.53
C ASN A 688 -3.53 -39.77 -1.16
N LYS A 689 -2.76 -39.80 -0.08
CA LYS A 689 -3.21 -39.40 1.26
C LYS A 689 -2.60 -38.07 1.66
N VAL A 690 -3.43 -37.13 2.03
CA VAL A 690 -3.00 -35.83 2.53
C VAL A 690 -2.55 -35.97 3.98
N ILE A 691 -1.31 -35.58 4.26
CA ILE A 691 -0.68 -35.70 5.59
C ILE A 691 -0.68 -34.35 6.26
N PHE A 692 -1.20 -34.30 7.47
CA PHE A 692 -1.18 -33.16 8.40
C PHE A 692 -0.20 -33.41 9.52
N GLY A 693 0.48 -32.35 9.94
CA GLY A 693 1.31 -32.36 11.15
C GLY A 693 0.64 -31.59 12.29
N GLN A 694 0.69 -32.13 13.47
CA GLN A 694 0.45 -31.39 14.72
C GLN A 694 1.79 -30.83 15.18
N ARG A 695 1.85 -29.51 15.40
CA ARG A 695 3.10 -28.82 15.64
C ARG A 695 2.98 -27.69 16.65
N ASP A 696 4.06 -27.46 17.37
CA ASP A 696 4.25 -26.25 18.17
C ASP A 696 5.11 -25.27 17.40
N ARG A 697 4.62 -24.06 17.21
CA ARG A 697 5.34 -22.98 16.53
C ARG A 697 5.62 -21.84 17.51
N LYS A 698 6.86 -21.38 17.58
CA LYS A 698 7.24 -20.12 18.23
C LYS A 698 7.91 -19.20 17.22
N SER A 699 7.66 -17.90 17.30
CA SER A 699 8.38 -16.92 16.47
C SER A 699 8.72 -15.67 17.26
N TYR A 700 9.87 -15.11 16.94
CA TYR A 700 10.37 -13.82 17.43
C TYR A 700 10.67 -12.92 16.23
N THR A 701 10.20 -11.69 16.30
CA THR A 701 10.61 -10.64 15.35
C THR A 701 11.14 -9.46 16.14
N ASN A 702 12.41 -9.14 15.95
CA ASN A 702 13.04 -7.95 16.49
C ASN A 702 13.22 -6.95 15.36
N THR A 703 12.73 -5.72 15.54
CA THR A 703 12.96 -4.64 14.59
C THR A 703 13.49 -3.41 15.30
N ILE A 704 14.47 -2.76 14.68
CA ILE A 704 14.95 -1.44 15.08
C ILE A 704 14.81 -0.54 13.87
N SER A 705 14.15 0.58 14.04
CA SER A 705 14.03 1.61 13.01
C SER A 705 14.30 2.97 13.61
N GLY A 706 14.99 3.81 12.88
CA GLY A 706 15.30 5.15 13.33
C GLY A 706 15.81 5.99 12.18
N THR A 707 15.66 7.31 12.32
CA THR A 707 16.14 8.28 11.34
C THR A 707 16.83 9.42 12.07
N TYR A 708 18.00 9.76 11.58
CA TYR A 708 18.68 10.99 11.94
C TYR A 708 18.57 11.98 10.79
N ASN A 709 17.85 13.07 11.02
CA ASN A 709 17.67 14.15 10.05
C ASN A 709 18.76 15.20 10.26
N PHE A 710 19.71 15.31 9.33
CA PHE A 710 20.74 16.35 9.35
C PHE A 710 20.14 17.73 9.06
N SER A 711 19.20 17.77 8.13
CA SER A 711 18.42 18.93 7.71
C SER A 711 17.06 18.48 7.16
N THR A 712 16.27 19.40 6.60
CA THR A 712 15.06 19.07 5.85
C THR A 712 15.32 18.26 4.57
N ASP A 713 16.54 18.30 4.05
CA ASP A 713 16.92 17.74 2.75
C ASP A 713 17.90 16.56 2.87
N ALA A 714 18.40 16.24 4.08
CA ALA A 714 19.38 15.17 4.28
C ALA A 714 19.07 14.33 5.53
N SER A 715 19.08 13.01 5.38
CA SER A 715 18.82 12.07 6.47
C SER A 715 19.60 10.77 6.33
N LEU A 716 19.80 10.09 7.47
CA LEU A 716 20.31 8.73 7.56
C LEU A 716 19.27 7.86 8.28
N SER A 717 18.75 6.86 7.60
CA SER A 717 17.75 5.94 8.14
C SER A 717 18.37 4.57 8.38
N LEU A 718 18.02 3.97 9.52
CA LEU A 718 18.32 2.58 9.89
C LEU A 718 17.03 1.79 9.85
N SER A 719 17.02 0.66 9.17
CA SER A 719 15.97 -0.35 9.24
C SER A 719 16.61 -1.71 9.48
N PHE A 720 16.32 -2.32 10.61
CA PHE A 720 16.82 -3.62 11.00
C PHE A 720 15.67 -4.56 11.32
N ARG A 721 15.76 -5.80 10.86
CA ARG A 721 14.81 -6.86 11.19
C ARG A 721 15.53 -8.21 11.35
N HIS A 722 15.29 -8.87 12.48
CA HIS A 722 15.59 -10.27 12.69
C HIS A 722 14.28 -11.02 12.94
N TYR A 723 13.95 -11.95 12.06
CA TYR A 723 12.85 -12.89 12.23
C TYR A 723 13.38 -14.29 12.44
N TRP A 724 12.93 -14.94 13.50
CA TRP A 724 13.19 -16.33 13.80
C TRP A 724 11.90 -17.07 14.05
N SER A 725 11.69 -18.23 13.42
CA SER A 725 10.56 -19.12 13.66
C SER A 725 11.04 -20.56 13.79
N ALA A 726 10.67 -21.21 14.89
CA ALA A 726 10.93 -22.63 15.13
C ALA A 726 9.60 -23.38 15.19
N VAL A 727 9.54 -24.51 14.48
CA VAL A 727 8.37 -25.38 14.37
C VAL A 727 8.80 -26.79 14.75
N ALA A 728 8.22 -27.32 15.82
CA ALA A 728 8.45 -28.69 16.27
C ALA A 728 7.20 -29.55 16.02
N TYR A 729 7.35 -30.67 15.31
CA TYR A 729 6.26 -31.56 15.01
C TYR A 729 6.11 -32.61 16.13
N ASN A 730 4.88 -32.72 16.65
CA ASN A 730 4.55 -33.63 17.78
C ASN A 730 3.82 -34.89 17.34
N GLY A 731 3.37 -34.95 16.06
CA GLY A 731 2.70 -36.09 15.47
C GLY A 731 2.18 -35.83 14.08
N TYR A 732 1.87 -36.87 13.35
CA TYR A 732 1.37 -36.82 11.99
C TYR A 732 0.04 -37.52 11.86
N TYR A 733 -0.78 -37.08 10.90
CA TYR A 733 -2.15 -37.54 10.73
C TYR A 733 -2.51 -37.62 9.25
N ASN A 734 -3.34 -38.59 8.88
CA ASN A 734 -4.01 -38.64 7.58
C ASN A 734 -5.30 -37.82 7.63
N LEU A 735 -5.56 -37.05 6.62
CA LEU A 735 -6.83 -36.33 6.47
C LEU A 735 -7.90 -37.28 5.96
N ASN A 736 -8.99 -37.42 6.70
CA ASN A 736 -10.17 -38.18 6.32
C ASN A 736 -11.09 -37.38 5.38
N LYS A 737 -11.94 -38.05 4.62
CA LYS A 737 -12.94 -37.41 3.73
C LYS A 737 -13.93 -36.50 4.44
N ASP A 738 -14.20 -36.73 5.71
CA ASP A 738 -15.08 -35.89 6.54
C ASP A 738 -14.38 -34.68 7.18
N GLY A 739 -13.10 -34.45 6.84
CA GLY A 739 -12.30 -33.36 7.33
C GLY A 739 -11.65 -33.58 8.71
N SER A 740 -11.85 -34.76 9.32
CA SER A 740 -11.19 -35.17 10.56
C SER A 740 -9.79 -35.70 10.30
N LEU A 741 -8.99 -35.80 11.37
CA LEU A 741 -7.62 -36.33 11.32
C LEU A 741 -7.53 -37.69 12.02
N ALA A 742 -6.90 -38.66 11.36
CA ALA A 742 -6.56 -39.98 11.91
C ALA A 742 -5.04 -40.10 12.07
N GLU A 743 -4.57 -40.59 13.21
CA GLU A 743 -3.14 -40.71 13.50
C GLU A 743 -2.41 -41.51 12.43
N ASN A 744 -1.23 -41.03 12.05
CA ASN A 744 -0.31 -41.70 11.13
C ASN A 744 1.03 -41.95 11.81
N THR A 745 1.31 -43.18 12.17
CA THR A 745 2.54 -43.63 12.84
C THR A 745 3.67 -44.01 11.88
N GLU A 746 3.38 -44.07 10.61
CA GLU A 746 4.35 -44.51 9.57
C GLU A 746 5.11 -43.32 8.97
N TYR A 747 4.49 -42.15 8.93
CA TYR A 747 5.11 -40.96 8.38
C TYR A 747 6.02 -40.30 9.40
N THR A 748 7.19 -39.89 8.96
CA THR A 748 8.14 -39.03 9.70
C THR A 748 8.54 -37.87 8.85
N GLY A 749 8.67 -36.69 9.45
CA GLY A 749 9.12 -35.49 8.80
C GLY A 749 9.98 -34.66 9.74
N ASP A 750 10.66 -33.66 9.17
CA ASP A 750 11.62 -32.85 9.90
C ASP A 750 10.97 -31.62 10.53
N ASP A 751 11.51 -31.23 11.66
CA ASP A 751 11.24 -29.92 12.28
C ASP A 751 11.72 -28.78 11.37
N VAL A 752 11.33 -27.56 11.68
CA VAL A 752 11.74 -26.38 10.90
C VAL A 752 12.30 -25.31 11.83
N ASN A 753 13.50 -24.84 11.52
CA ASN A 753 14.11 -23.67 12.11
C ASN A 753 14.45 -22.68 10.99
N PHE A 754 13.81 -21.50 10.99
CA PHE A 754 13.87 -20.52 9.92
C PHE A 754 14.31 -19.18 10.45
N ASN A 755 15.32 -18.58 9.83
CA ASN A 755 15.85 -17.27 10.18
C ASN A 755 15.95 -16.36 8.96
N SER A 756 15.61 -15.10 9.16
CA SER A 756 15.85 -14.00 8.23
C SER A 756 16.37 -12.79 8.99
N TRP A 757 17.57 -12.35 8.65
CA TRP A 757 18.22 -11.16 9.17
C TRP A 757 18.41 -10.16 8.05
N ASN A 758 18.01 -8.91 8.28
CA ASN A 758 18.22 -7.80 7.34
C ASN A 758 18.55 -6.54 8.11
N LEU A 759 19.56 -5.82 7.62
CA LEU A 759 19.96 -4.50 8.12
C LEU A 759 20.18 -3.60 6.91
N ASP A 760 19.36 -2.53 6.81
CA ASP A 760 19.50 -1.49 5.81
C ASP A 760 19.90 -0.17 6.45
N LEU A 761 20.92 0.47 5.89
CA LEU A 761 21.29 1.85 6.15
C LEU A 761 21.07 2.64 4.86
N ASN A 762 20.31 3.70 4.92
CA ASN A 762 19.96 4.53 3.77
C ASN A 762 20.29 6.01 4.08
N TYR A 763 21.33 6.54 3.41
CA TYR A 763 21.61 7.97 3.40
C TYR A 763 20.93 8.59 2.18
N PHE A 764 20.07 9.57 2.44
CA PHE A 764 19.34 10.35 1.45
C PHE A 764 19.76 11.81 1.52
N TRP A 765 20.06 12.42 0.38
CA TRP A 765 20.33 13.84 0.27
C TRP A 765 19.73 14.45 -1.00
N GLN A 766 18.78 15.36 -0.82
CA GLN A 766 18.21 16.17 -1.89
C GLN A 766 19.07 17.44 -2.04
N PHE A 767 20.09 17.40 -2.88
CA PHE A 767 21.03 18.50 -3.06
C PHE A 767 20.47 19.66 -3.88
N ALA A 768 19.38 19.45 -4.63
CA ALA A 768 18.59 20.46 -5.30
C ALA A 768 17.13 19.96 -5.44
N PRO A 769 16.12 20.83 -5.63
CA PRO A 769 14.74 20.41 -5.80
C PRO A 769 14.59 19.35 -6.89
N GLY A 770 14.09 18.17 -6.53
CA GLY A 770 13.91 17.03 -7.43
C GLY A 770 15.19 16.24 -7.76
N SER A 771 16.38 16.70 -7.31
CA SER A 771 17.68 16.03 -7.54
C SER A 771 18.22 15.43 -6.26
N GLN A 772 18.67 14.18 -6.29
CA GLN A 772 19.00 13.43 -5.07
C GLN A 772 20.19 12.49 -5.25
N LEU A 773 20.91 12.31 -4.13
CA LEU A 773 21.92 11.27 -3.95
C LEU A 773 21.41 10.31 -2.88
N ILE A 774 21.45 9.03 -3.21
CA ILE A 774 21.09 7.96 -2.28
C ILE A 774 22.28 7.03 -2.15
N VAL A 775 22.73 6.76 -0.91
CA VAL A 775 23.73 5.74 -0.59
C VAL A 775 23.06 4.70 0.30
N PHE A 776 23.00 3.48 -0.18
CA PHE A 776 22.28 2.39 0.45
C PHE A 776 23.23 1.24 0.76
N TYR A 777 23.23 0.78 2.00
CA TYR A 777 23.94 -0.41 2.42
C TYR A 777 22.99 -1.43 3.01
N ARG A 778 23.10 -2.68 2.59
CA ARG A 778 22.36 -3.83 3.11
C ARG A 778 23.30 -4.94 3.58
N ASN A 779 23.00 -5.50 4.74
CA ASN A 779 23.49 -6.81 5.16
C ASN A 779 22.30 -7.75 5.33
N SER A 780 22.37 -8.93 4.75
CA SER A 780 21.33 -9.95 4.89
C SER A 780 21.93 -11.33 5.14
N ILE A 781 21.24 -12.10 6.00
CA ILE A 781 21.59 -13.49 6.33
C ILE A 781 20.28 -14.28 6.33
N PHE A 782 20.31 -15.42 5.68
CA PHE A 782 19.20 -16.37 5.63
C PHE A 782 19.66 -17.73 6.06
N ASN A 783 18.88 -18.42 6.90
CA ASN A 783 19.14 -19.79 7.30
C ASN A 783 17.84 -20.57 7.52
N ALA A 784 17.79 -21.78 6.99
CA ALA A 784 16.73 -22.75 7.27
C ALA A 784 17.35 -24.12 7.50
N ASN A 785 16.93 -24.80 8.60
CA ASN A 785 17.37 -26.14 8.96
C ASN A 785 16.30 -26.82 9.85
N ASP A 786 16.59 -28.00 10.36
CA ASP A 786 15.72 -28.85 11.19
C ASP A 786 15.87 -28.65 12.71
N LYS A 787 16.76 -27.74 13.16
CA LYS A 787 17.09 -27.56 14.59
C LYS A 787 16.06 -26.68 15.32
N SER A 788 14.84 -27.15 15.52
CA SER A 788 13.74 -26.39 16.19
C SER A 788 13.93 -26.22 17.70
N GLY A 789 14.70 -27.10 18.33
CA GLY A 789 14.87 -27.18 19.79
C GLY A 789 15.86 -26.20 20.42
N ILE A 790 16.67 -25.50 19.59
CA ILE A 790 17.73 -24.61 20.10
C ILE A 790 17.17 -23.33 20.75
N GLY A 791 17.98 -22.76 21.67
CA GLY A 791 17.69 -21.49 22.33
C GLY A 791 17.87 -20.28 21.42
N PHE A 792 17.32 -19.11 21.82
CA PHE A 792 17.40 -17.87 21.02
C PHE A 792 18.86 -17.43 20.79
N TYR A 793 19.71 -17.44 21.81
CA TYR A 793 21.10 -17.00 21.69
C TYR A 793 21.94 -17.96 20.85
N GLU A 794 21.78 -19.26 21.06
CA GLU A 794 22.44 -20.30 20.25
C GLU A 794 22.02 -20.23 18.79
N ASN A 795 20.72 -19.99 18.54
CA ASN A 795 20.21 -19.77 17.19
C ASN A 795 20.84 -18.54 16.53
N LEU A 796 21.02 -17.44 17.28
CA LEU A 796 21.63 -16.22 16.79
C LEU A 796 23.11 -16.40 16.48
N GLU A 797 23.86 -17.12 17.33
CA GLU A 797 25.26 -17.49 17.08
C GLU A 797 25.39 -18.34 15.80
N ASN A 798 24.54 -19.34 15.63
CA ASN A 798 24.50 -20.17 14.43
C ASN A 798 24.17 -19.37 13.17
N LEU A 799 23.28 -18.36 13.28
CA LEU A 799 22.92 -17.48 12.17
C LEU A 799 24.13 -16.67 11.68
N PHE A 800 24.93 -16.10 12.59
CA PHE A 800 26.11 -15.30 12.21
C PHE A 800 27.26 -16.14 11.64
N GLN A 801 27.23 -17.45 11.77
CA GLN A 801 28.16 -18.37 11.10
C GLN A 801 27.76 -18.65 9.63
N GLN A 802 26.53 -18.29 9.21
CA GLN A 802 26.08 -18.47 7.84
C GLN A 802 26.69 -17.45 6.89
N PRO A 803 26.78 -17.77 5.59
CA PRO A 803 27.21 -16.82 4.58
C PRO A 803 26.36 -15.53 4.63
N GLN A 804 27.03 -14.39 4.63
CA GLN A 804 26.43 -13.08 4.69
C GLN A 804 26.47 -12.41 3.33
N GLN A 805 25.36 -11.82 2.92
CA GLN A 805 25.32 -10.96 1.76
C GLN A 805 25.46 -9.52 2.18
N HIS A 806 26.41 -8.81 1.57
CA HIS A 806 26.62 -7.37 1.70
C HIS A 806 26.35 -6.71 0.34
N THR A 807 25.54 -5.66 0.35
CA THR A 807 25.24 -4.87 -0.85
C THR A 807 25.47 -3.40 -0.51
N LEU A 808 26.29 -2.73 -1.30
CA LEU A 808 26.45 -1.27 -1.26
C LEU A 808 26.02 -0.71 -2.60
N SER A 809 25.06 0.20 -2.59
CA SER A 809 24.54 0.86 -3.79
C SER A 809 24.61 2.38 -3.66
N VAL A 810 25.02 3.04 -4.71
CA VAL A 810 25.00 4.50 -4.83
C VAL A 810 24.18 4.86 -6.05
N ARG A 811 23.19 5.73 -5.88
CA ARG A 811 22.33 6.22 -6.97
C ARG A 811 22.33 7.74 -6.96
N PHE A 812 22.54 8.32 -8.12
CA PHE A 812 22.43 9.74 -8.39
C PHE A 812 21.29 9.99 -9.36
N VAL A 813 20.36 10.88 -8.99
CA VAL A 813 19.22 11.28 -9.82
C VAL A 813 19.29 12.79 -10.01
N TYR A 814 19.14 13.26 -11.24
CA TYR A 814 19.15 14.67 -11.56
C TYR A 814 17.82 15.10 -12.18
N PHE A 815 17.21 16.14 -11.62
CA PHE A 815 15.96 16.70 -12.15
C PHE A 815 16.24 17.75 -13.22
N ILE A 816 15.64 17.56 -14.40
CA ILE A 816 15.71 18.49 -15.53
C ILE A 816 14.29 18.95 -15.88
N ASP A 817 14.03 20.25 -15.73
CA ASP A 817 12.81 20.88 -16.14
C ASP A 817 13.00 21.52 -17.54
N TYR A 818 12.23 21.07 -18.51
CA TYR A 818 12.28 21.63 -19.88
C TYR A 818 11.98 23.14 -19.92
N GLY A 819 11.03 23.62 -19.09
CA GLY A 819 10.71 25.04 -18.99
C GLY A 819 11.90 25.89 -18.52
N ALA A 820 12.74 25.35 -17.66
CA ALA A 820 13.98 26.02 -17.23
C ALA A 820 15.03 26.03 -18.33
N ILE A 821 15.17 24.95 -19.10
CA ILE A 821 16.14 24.87 -20.23
C ILE A 821 15.76 25.83 -21.36
N LYS A 822 14.48 25.91 -21.72
CA LYS A 822 13.98 26.81 -22.79
C LYS A 822 14.30 28.28 -22.52
N ASN A 823 14.47 28.66 -21.24
CA ASN A 823 14.80 30.04 -20.89
C ASN A 823 16.32 30.30 -20.88
N ILE A 824 17.16 29.28 -21.10
CA ILE A 824 18.62 29.39 -21.20
C ILE A 824 19.07 29.52 -22.66
N PHE A 825 18.32 28.95 -23.57
CA PHE A 825 18.53 29.04 -25.04
C PHE A 825 17.46 29.95 -25.67
#